data_eb5f2e29a1b8aad552420f5d20c83147
#
_entry.id   eb5f2e29a1b8aad552420f5d20c83147
#
_cell.length_a   1.000
_cell.length_b   1.000
_cell.length_c   1.000
_cell.angle_alpha   90.00
_cell.angle_beta   90.00
_cell.angle_gamma   90.00
#
_symmetry.space_group_name_H-M   'P 1'
#
loop_
_entity.id
_entity.type
_entity.pdbx_description
1 polymer ?
#
loop_
_entity_poly.entity_id
_entity_poly.type
_entity_poly.pdbx_seq_one_letter_code
_entity_poly.pdbx_strand_id
1 'polypeptide(L)'
;VIAGVSNLDEARVLDVVDELDDLGLVLRRVQTVRVVPDLLGDAILERALVSRSGVDKRFAIRLADQARGLALSHALRNVSVIDWQRRAQGPSELADTLWSALAEHALTLPNSQRISLVERVAPVAAIYPGRALDLADLLLANPAPAEEDPFSGIWGSPRAFTTTEVARALAPLIANAGSDVDHLPRSMRTLVEIGGPDTRSENQNPEHAMRLLRELGQFHPRRTVRFNRIFVETVAELLAEPQLKPRASQLVSLLEEVMAHDVVVTESRGWNLSVARHDIDLDVVSDVRSAAIAIAINALQRDDRAAYAATEVLEKGLISNHRSDDVTEEFTTIVAGLGSVLSDASRPAGLRLAAYRALGWHATYGEGARRSAARAARRKLAADDDLLLARLMRGGFHTDEDYDDEDRTADGTGGGSESLAVARYHRSAAQLEEAVQGLSRRWNSALPAEQILARLRDAMDDALDERDRFTPPQRLLQLLFRSNSELTRAALTPRTSASPADDCIVEAALVVCFASDYPDLLSIASDKISQGEKSAAMVASAVGGTRGALTTGQTRVVDVLLTTRHPAVYSSLLATARWREELDPEVVLAILHAAPIETNSAVAEAAASVLTGSTSVPWASLSADERALFMDRFAQTPSLDAYDFGELMTRQIAIDPYAALAFLQRRIDRQNEGPDDYDALPYLESMPFSFRASPDLPGLIRNHIDWLLEDAPHRRGHDGLDVLQRMFVGYEEDVLALLLSLIQTQQPDRLGLVRAILAGAPRDFVLRAPSFVARAIEAASALPGSLERDVILGLHGSAEYGSHSRAIGTDDPEEVALRTGAERLALQ
;
A
#
# COMPACT_ATOMS: atom_id res chain seq x y z
N VAL A 1 -8.74 -28.95 -19.48
CA VAL A 1 -7.70 -29.62 -18.67
C VAL A 1 -7.71 -31.13 -18.87
N ILE A 2 -8.81 -31.85 -18.55
CA ILE A 2 -8.87 -33.33 -18.66
C ILE A 2 -8.55 -33.79 -20.09
N ALA A 3 -9.15 -33.18 -21.11
CA ALA A 3 -8.91 -33.51 -22.51
C ALA A 3 -7.44 -33.32 -22.88
N GLY A 4 -6.82 -32.20 -22.49
CA GLY A 4 -5.41 -31.92 -22.77
C GLY A 4 -4.46 -32.89 -22.08
N VAL A 5 -4.66 -33.17 -20.77
CA VAL A 5 -3.82 -34.10 -20.01
C VAL A 5 -3.96 -35.54 -20.49
N SER A 6 -5.16 -35.97 -20.84
CA SER A 6 -5.45 -37.33 -21.36
C SER A 6 -5.16 -37.50 -22.85
N ASN A 7 -4.97 -36.40 -23.57
CA ASN A 7 -4.84 -36.37 -25.05
C ASN A 7 -6.05 -37.00 -25.75
N LEU A 8 -7.24 -36.73 -25.23
CA LEU A 8 -8.53 -37.15 -25.78
C LEU A 8 -9.28 -35.96 -26.37
N ASP A 9 -10.18 -36.23 -27.30
CA ASP A 9 -11.13 -35.24 -27.80
C ASP A 9 -12.05 -34.75 -26.66
N GLU A 10 -12.35 -33.45 -26.64
CA GLU A 10 -13.18 -32.81 -25.60
C GLU A 10 -14.58 -33.44 -25.56
N ALA A 11 -15.21 -33.69 -26.70
CA ALA A 11 -16.51 -34.35 -26.78
C ALA A 11 -16.47 -35.74 -26.13
N ARG A 12 -15.41 -36.51 -26.38
CA ARG A 12 -15.24 -37.82 -25.74
C ARG A 12 -15.02 -37.75 -24.25
N VAL A 13 -14.33 -36.70 -23.75
CA VAL A 13 -14.18 -36.47 -22.30
C VAL A 13 -15.51 -36.16 -21.68
N LEU A 14 -16.33 -35.32 -22.32
CA LEU A 14 -17.67 -34.97 -21.80
C LEU A 14 -18.56 -36.20 -21.73
N ASP A 15 -18.62 -37.03 -22.81
CA ASP A 15 -19.37 -38.30 -22.80
C ASP A 15 -18.97 -39.20 -21.62
N VAL A 16 -17.66 -39.37 -21.38
CA VAL A 16 -17.15 -40.19 -20.26
C VAL A 16 -17.50 -39.57 -18.92
N VAL A 17 -17.45 -38.25 -18.79
CA VAL A 17 -17.84 -37.55 -17.53
C VAL A 17 -19.32 -37.74 -17.26
N ASP A 18 -20.17 -37.65 -18.30
CA ASP A 18 -21.61 -37.86 -18.16
C ASP A 18 -21.91 -39.31 -17.77
N GLU A 19 -21.28 -40.32 -18.39
CA GLU A 19 -21.40 -41.73 -17.99
C GLU A 19 -20.97 -41.98 -16.53
N LEU A 20 -19.88 -41.31 -16.07
CA LEU A 20 -19.37 -41.44 -14.70
C LEU A 20 -20.26 -40.71 -13.68
N ASP A 21 -20.90 -39.61 -14.08
CA ASP A 21 -21.86 -38.88 -13.23
C ASP A 21 -23.14 -39.72 -13.03
N ASP A 22 -23.65 -40.30 -14.11
CA ASP A 22 -24.78 -41.22 -14.06
C ASP A 22 -24.52 -42.45 -13.14
N LEU A 23 -23.25 -42.90 -13.09
CA LEU A 23 -22.82 -43.98 -12.21
C LEU A 23 -22.55 -43.54 -10.78
N GLY A 24 -22.63 -42.24 -10.49
CA GLY A 24 -22.31 -41.66 -9.18
C GLY A 24 -20.82 -41.72 -8.80
N LEU A 25 -19.94 -41.90 -9.78
CA LEU A 25 -18.49 -41.97 -9.58
C LEU A 25 -17.79 -40.62 -9.65
N VAL A 26 -18.49 -39.62 -10.14
CA VAL A 26 -18.03 -38.22 -10.14
C VAL A 26 -19.14 -37.30 -9.64
N LEU A 27 -18.73 -36.15 -9.08
CA LEU A 27 -19.62 -35.03 -8.76
C LEU A 27 -19.29 -33.91 -9.70
N ARG A 28 -20.26 -33.45 -10.45
CA ARG A 28 -20.13 -32.32 -11.36
C ARG A 28 -20.58 -31.03 -10.68
N ARG A 29 -19.76 -30.00 -10.69
CA ARG A 29 -20.08 -28.65 -10.22
C ARG A 29 -19.66 -27.67 -11.31
N VAL A 30 -20.60 -26.97 -11.92
CA VAL A 30 -20.46 -25.95 -12.97
C VAL A 30 -19.24 -26.10 -13.89
N GLN A 31 -18.03 -25.93 -13.36
CA GLN A 31 -16.77 -26.01 -14.11
C GLN A 31 -15.77 -27.03 -13.57
N THR A 32 -16.16 -27.83 -12.58
CA THR A 32 -15.27 -28.80 -11.94
C THR A 32 -15.92 -30.16 -11.86
N VAL A 33 -15.09 -31.19 -11.98
CA VAL A 33 -15.47 -32.58 -11.81
C VAL A 33 -14.62 -33.17 -10.70
N ARG A 34 -15.25 -33.80 -9.70
CA ARG A 34 -14.58 -34.46 -8.59
C ARG A 34 -14.89 -35.96 -8.64
N VAL A 35 -13.86 -36.78 -8.60
CA VAL A 35 -14.01 -38.22 -8.46
C VAL A 35 -14.44 -38.57 -7.05
N VAL A 36 -15.43 -39.51 -6.89
CA VAL A 36 -15.96 -39.91 -5.61
C VAL A 36 -15.99 -41.47 -5.57
N PRO A 37 -15.53 -42.09 -4.54
CA PRO A 37 -14.83 -41.53 -3.34
C PRO A 37 -13.38 -41.13 -3.66
N ASP A 38 -12.79 -40.31 -2.83
CA ASP A 38 -11.43 -39.74 -3.02
C ASP A 38 -10.36 -40.83 -3.22
N LEU A 39 -10.51 -41.99 -2.53
CA LEU A 39 -9.61 -43.15 -2.71
C LEU A 39 -9.58 -43.68 -4.16
N LEU A 40 -10.71 -43.58 -4.89
CA LEU A 40 -10.74 -43.95 -6.32
C LEU A 40 -9.94 -42.93 -7.15
N GLY A 41 -10.04 -41.63 -6.80
CA GLY A 41 -9.26 -40.57 -7.42
C GLY A 41 -7.76 -40.79 -7.26
N ASP A 42 -7.32 -41.12 -6.07
CA ASP A 42 -5.90 -41.42 -5.76
C ASP A 42 -5.41 -42.66 -6.53
N ALA A 43 -6.21 -43.74 -6.59
CA ALA A 43 -5.87 -44.95 -7.34
C ALA A 43 -5.78 -44.71 -8.87
N ILE A 44 -6.68 -43.86 -9.41
CA ILE A 44 -6.64 -43.46 -10.84
C ILE A 44 -5.37 -42.64 -11.10
N LEU A 45 -5.07 -41.68 -10.24
CA LEU A 45 -3.89 -40.81 -10.37
C LEU A 45 -2.61 -41.64 -10.24
N GLU A 46 -2.52 -42.52 -9.26
CA GLU A 46 -1.38 -43.44 -9.14
C GLU A 46 -1.18 -44.28 -10.41
N ARG A 47 -2.26 -44.88 -10.96
CA ARG A 47 -2.21 -45.68 -12.17
C ARG A 47 -1.80 -44.88 -13.42
N ALA A 48 -2.16 -43.60 -13.46
CA ALA A 48 -1.76 -42.71 -14.55
C ALA A 48 -0.29 -42.29 -14.44
N LEU A 49 0.21 -42.08 -13.22
CA LEU A 49 1.58 -41.67 -12.96
C LEU A 49 2.59 -42.82 -12.99
N VAL A 50 2.15 -44.05 -12.68
CA VAL A 50 3.04 -45.20 -12.51
C VAL A 50 2.69 -46.29 -13.52
N SER A 51 3.58 -46.50 -14.45
CA SER A 51 3.53 -47.64 -15.41
C SER A 51 4.39 -48.81 -14.90
N ARG A 52 4.33 -49.94 -15.62
CA ARG A 52 5.24 -51.08 -15.36
C ARG A 52 6.73 -50.73 -15.51
N SER A 53 7.05 -49.68 -16.25
CA SER A 53 8.41 -49.21 -16.54
C SER A 53 8.88 -48.09 -15.59
N GLY A 54 8.09 -47.69 -14.60
CA GLY A 54 8.38 -46.61 -13.66
C GLY A 54 7.42 -45.40 -13.77
N VAL A 55 7.84 -44.28 -13.27
CA VAL A 55 7.01 -43.06 -13.29
C VAL A 55 6.95 -42.41 -14.68
N ASP A 56 5.76 -42.09 -15.16
CA ASP A 56 5.54 -41.45 -16.47
C ASP A 56 5.81 -39.93 -16.39
N LYS A 57 7.05 -39.54 -16.69
CA LYS A 57 7.47 -38.14 -16.78
C LYS A 57 6.64 -37.28 -17.74
N ARG A 58 6.18 -37.89 -18.88
CA ARG A 58 5.38 -37.15 -19.86
C ARG A 58 4.00 -36.79 -19.34
N PHE A 59 3.41 -37.66 -18.53
CA PHE A 59 2.17 -37.35 -17.85
C PHE A 59 2.36 -36.16 -16.85
N ALA A 60 3.45 -36.16 -16.07
CA ALA A 60 3.76 -35.09 -15.14
C ALA A 60 3.93 -33.73 -15.84
N ILE A 61 4.61 -33.69 -16.99
CA ILE A 61 4.78 -32.46 -17.79
C ILE A 61 3.41 -31.99 -18.32
N ARG A 62 2.63 -32.89 -18.92
CA ARG A 62 1.28 -32.51 -19.39
C ARG A 62 0.39 -32.00 -18.27
N LEU A 63 0.50 -32.58 -17.10
CA LEU A 63 -0.26 -32.12 -15.92
C LEU A 63 0.15 -30.69 -15.56
N ALA A 64 1.44 -30.38 -15.56
CA ALA A 64 1.94 -29.03 -15.29
C ALA A 64 1.47 -28.01 -16.32
N ASP A 65 1.47 -28.37 -17.61
CA ASP A 65 1.03 -27.51 -18.71
C ASP A 65 -0.48 -27.24 -18.71
N GLN A 66 -1.26 -28.28 -18.48
CA GLN A 66 -2.71 -28.24 -18.65
C GLN A 66 -3.47 -27.88 -17.38
N ALA A 67 -2.89 -28.16 -16.20
CA ALA A 67 -3.52 -27.81 -14.94
C ALA A 67 -3.45 -26.30 -14.72
N ARG A 68 -4.62 -25.64 -14.60
CA ARG A 68 -4.75 -24.21 -14.34
C ARG A 68 -5.19 -23.99 -12.89
N GLY A 69 -4.76 -22.86 -12.31
CA GLY A 69 -5.14 -22.48 -10.97
C GLY A 69 -4.79 -23.55 -9.92
N LEU A 70 -5.71 -23.89 -9.05
CA LEU A 70 -5.52 -24.83 -7.96
C LEU A 70 -5.41 -26.32 -8.36
N ALA A 71 -5.70 -26.66 -9.61
CA ALA A 71 -5.71 -28.06 -10.06
C ALA A 71 -4.32 -28.72 -9.93
N LEU A 72 -3.24 -28.02 -10.23
CA LEU A 72 -1.87 -28.53 -10.07
C LEU A 72 -1.51 -28.73 -8.58
N SER A 73 -1.86 -27.79 -7.73
CA SER A 73 -1.63 -27.91 -6.28
C SER A 73 -2.35 -29.10 -5.68
N HIS A 74 -3.61 -29.35 -6.10
CA HIS A 74 -4.38 -30.51 -5.66
C HIS A 74 -3.74 -31.83 -6.16
N ALA A 75 -3.33 -31.86 -7.43
CA ALA A 75 -2.66 -33.03 -8.00
C ALA A 75 -1.35 -33.34 -7.25
N LEU A 76 -0.52 -32.32 -6.99
CA LEU A 76 0.73 -32.49 -6.24
C LEU A 76 0.47 -32.95 -4.80
N ARG A 77 -0.57 -32.44 -4.14
CA ARG A 77 -0.97 -32.91 -2.80
C ARG A 77 -1.38 -34.38 -2.84
N ASN A 78 -2.21 -34.79 -3.80
CA ASN A 78 -2.63 -36.20 -3.91
C ASN A 78 -1.42 -37.09 -4.23
N VAL A 79 -0.52 -36.65 -5.11
CA VAL A 79 0.76 -37.36 -5.36
C VAL A 79 1.56 -37.53 -4.06
N SER A 80 1.58 -36.52 -3.20
CA SER A 80 2.31 -36.64 -1.93
C SER A 80 1.71 -37.71 -0.99
N VAL A 81 0.39 -37.85 -0.97
CA VAL A 81 -0.29 -38.89 -0.21
C VAL A 81 0.07 -40.28 -0.78
N ILE A 82 0.00 -40.43 -2.10
CA ILE A 82 0.36 -41.67 -2.80
C ILE A 82 1.84 -42.02 -2.53
N ASP A 83 2.74 -41.07 -2.66
CA ASP A 83 4.17 -41.29 -2.43
C ASP A 83 4.47 -41.73 -0.98
N TRP A 84 3.79 -41.07 -0.02
CA TRP A 84 3.90 -41.45 1.38
C TRP A 84 3.41 -42.89 1.66
N GLN A 85 2.27 -43.25 1.06
CA GLN A 85 1.72 -44.63 1.17
C GLN A 85 2.67 -45.64 0.55
N ARG A 86 3.29 -45.31 -0.60
CA ARG A 86 4.25 -46.20 -1.26
C ARG A 86 5.55 -46.36 -0.47
N ARG A 87 6.03 -45.30 0.16
CA ARG A 87 7.25 -45.35 1.03
C ARG A 87 7.04 -46.29 2.24
N ALA A 88 5.82 -46.45 2.70
CA ALA A 88 5.51 -47.42 3.73
C ALA A 88 5.66 -48.88 3.27
N GLN A 89 5.66 -49.13 1.94
CA GLN A 89 5.79 -50.45 1.32
C GLN A 89 7.18 -50.68 0.73
N GLY A 90 7.99 -49.63 0.56
CA GLY A 90 9.35 -49.66 -0.03
C GLY A 90 9.76 -48.27 -0.51
N PRO A 91 10.99 -48.16 -1.07
CA PRO A 91 11.45 -46.91 -1.66
C PRO A 91 10.48 -46.40 -2.73
N SER A 92 10.13 -45.12 -2.69
CA SER A 92 9.30 -44.45 -3.70
C SER A 92 9.99 -43.18 -4.19
N GLU A 93 10.13 -43.08 -5.50
CA GLU A 93 10.72 -41.92 -6.19
C GLU A 93 9.64 -41.09 -6.93
N LEU A 94 8.37 -41.33 -6.63
CA LEU A 94 7.26 -40.73 -7.40
C LEU A 94 7.29 -39.20 -7.32
N ALA A 95 7.37 -38.66 -6.11
CA ALA A 95 7.44 -37.22 -5.91
C ALA A 95 8.72 -36.62 -6.49
N ASP A 96 9.86 -37.25 -6.25
CA ASP A 96 11.15 -36.81 -6.78
C ASP A 96 11.16 -36.74 -8.30
N THR A 97 10.58 -37.72 -8.95
CA THR A 97 10.46 -37.75 -10.43
C THR A 97 9.55 -36.64 -10.93
N LEU A 98 8.43 -36.38 -10.25
CA LEU A 98 7.50 -35.31 -10.63
C LEU A 98 8.13 -33.92 -10.48
N TRP A 99 8.78 -33.65 -9.33
CA TRP A 99 9.46 -32.39 -9.09
C TRP A 99 10.63 -32.16 -10.06
N SER A 100 11.40 -33.20 -10.39
CA SER A 100 12.46 -33.10 -11.40
C SER A 100 11.89 -32.79 -12.79
N ALA A 101 10.76 -33.41 -13.17
CA ALA A 101 10.10 -33.13 -14.44
C ALA A 101 9.56 -31.70 -14.48
N LEU A 102 8.99 -31.20 -13.38
CA LEU A 102 8.53 -29.81 -13.26
C LEU A 102 9.69 -28.81 -13.36
N ALA A 103 10.83 -29.11 -12.72
CA ALA A 103 12.04 -28.28 -12.76
C ALA A 103 12.63 -28.22 -14.19
N GLU A 104 12.76 -29.36 -14.86
CA GLU A 104 13.22 -29.45 -16.26
C GLU A 104 12.28 -28.62 -17.18
N HIS A 105 10.97 -28.75 -16.98
CA HIS A 105 9.97 -28.02 -17.76
C HIS A 105 10.05 -26.51 -17.49
N ALA A 106 10.17 -26.10 -16.22
CA ALA A 106 10.24 -24.69 -15.80
C ALA A 106 11.39 -23.92 -16.51
N LEU A 107 12.50 -24.60 -16.83
CA LEU A 107 13.61 -23.99 -17.57
C LEU A 107 13.25 -23.64 -19.02
N THR A 108 12.27 -24.31 -19.60
CA THR A 108 11.82 -24.05 -20.98
C THR A 108 10.79 -22.95 -21.08
N LEU A 109 10.22 -22.51 -19.96
CA LEU A 109 9.13 -21.54 -19.89
C LEU A 109 9.64 -20.08 -19.91
N PRO A 110 8.88 -19.17 -20.54
CA PRO A 110 9.09 -17.73 -20.40
C PRO A 110 8.69 -17.27 -18.99
N ASN A 111 9.11 -16.05 -18.61
CA ASN A 111 8.95 -15.55 -17.24
C ASN A 111 7.50 -15.53 -16.74
N SER A 112 6.54 -15.14 -17.58
CA SER A 112 5.11 -15.14 -17.23
C SER A 112 4.60 -16.53 -16.83
N GLN A 113 5.02 -17.55 -17.58
CA GLN A 113 4.63 -18.93 -17.29
C GLN A 113 5.41 -19.52 -16.09
N ARG A 114 6.69 -19.11 -15.88
CA ARG A 114 7.44 -19.45 -14.66
C ARG A 114 6.74 -18.93 -13.41
N ILE A 115 6.32 -17.67 -13.43
CA ILE A 115 5.55 -17.06 -12.32
C ILE A 115 4.29 -17.89 -12.07
N SER A 116 3.49 -18.14 -13.09
CA SER A 116 2.27 -18.93 -12.97
C SER A 116 2.50 -20.37 -12.48
N LEU A 117 3.61 -21.00 -12.85
CA LEU A 117 3.98 -22.32 -12.34
C LEU A 117 4.34 -22.25 -10.85
N VAL A 118 5.19 -21.28 -10.45
CA VAL A 118 5.62 -21.08 -9.07
C VAL A 118 4.42 -20.82 -8.15
N GLU A 119 3.50 -19.93 -8.53
CA GLU A 119 2.28 -19.66 -7.78
C GLU A 119 1.43 -20.91 -7.57
N ARG A 120 1.36 -21.78 -8.57
CA ARG A 120 0.61 -23.05 -8.48
C ARG A 120 1.26 -24.08 -7.57
N VAL A 121 2.59 -24.12 -7.47
CA VAL A 121 3.30 -25.10 -6.66
C VAL A 121 3.60 -24.58 -5.25
N ALA A 122 3.58 -23.27 -5.01
CA ALA A 122 3.86 -22.66 -3.71
C ALA A 122 3.01 -23.25 -2.54
N PRO A 123 1.69 -23.51 -2.70
CA PRO A 123 0.87 -24.07 -1.61
C PRO A 123 1.27 -25.47 -1.13
N VAL A 124 2.03 -26.20 -1.94
CA VAL A 124 2.50 -27.58 -1.59
C VAL A 124 3.98 -27.65 -1.24
N ALA A 125 4.69 -26.52 -1.25
CA ALA A 125 6.12 -26.46 -0.96
C ALA A 125 6.48 -26.98 0.44
N ALA A 126 5.59 -26.80 1.43
CA ALA A 126 5.79 -27.33 2.78
C ALA A 126 5.81 -28.88 2.86
N ILE A 127 5.26 -29.57 1.85
CA ILE A 127 5.25 -31.04 1.81
C ILE A 127 6.58 -31.59 1.29
N TYR A 128 7.19 -30.86 0.35
CA TYR A 128 8.48 -31.22 -0.26
C TYR A 128 9.44 -30.03 -0.23
N PRO A 129 9.83 -29.56 0.97
CA PRO A 129 10.57 -28.29 1.12
C PRO A 129 11.89 -28.29 0.37
N GLY A 130 12.65 -29.39 0.41
CA GLY A 130 13.92 -29.50 -0.31
C GLY A 130 13.75 -29.37 -1.83
N ARG A 131 12.72 -29.99 -2.41
CA ARG A 131 12.46 -29.92 -3.85
C ARG A 131 11.95 -28.55 -4.29
N ALA A 132 11.14 -27.90 -3.46
CA ALA A 132 10.69 -26.54 -3.70
C ALA A 132 11.86 -25.56 -3.70
N LEU A 133 12.79 -25.70 -2.77
CA LEU A 133 14.00 -24.89 -2.74
C LEU A 133 14.95 -25.19 -3.90
N ASP A 134 15.08 -26.46 -4.31
CA ASP A 134 15.86 -26.82 -5.50
C ASP A 134 15.29 -26.18 -6.77
N LEU A 135 13.95 -26.12 -6.89
CA LEU A 135 13.28 -25.41 -7.99
C LEU A 135 13.54 -23.90 -7.92
N ALA A 136 13.47 -23.30 -6.73
CA ALA A 136 13.73 -21.88 -6.54
C ALA A 136 15.18 -21.53 -6.95
N ASP A 137 16.16 -22.26 -6.45
CA ASP A 137 17.59 -22.04 -6.77
C ASP A 137 17.84 -22.24 -8.27
N LEU A 138 17.20 -23.25 -8.88
CA LEU A 138 17.32 -23.49 -10.31
C LEU A 138 16.82 -22.32 -11.14
N LEU A 139 15.65 -21.75 -10.79
CA LEU A 139 15.08 -20.61 -11.51
C LEU A 139 15.88 -19.32 -11.31
N LEU A 140 16.39 -19.09 -10.10
CA LEU A 140 17.27 -17.95 -9.80
C LEU A 140 18.61 -18.04 -10.54
N ALA A 141 19.17 -19.24 -10.65
CA ALA A 141 20.44 -19.49 -11.36
C ALA A 141 20.29 -19.44 -12.89
N ASN A 142 19.07 -19.61 -13.45
CA ASN A 142 18.81 -19.68 -14.88
C ASN A 142 17.77 -18.63 -15.30
N PRO A 143 18.11 -17.33 -15.31
CA PRO A 143 17.21 -16.26 -15.69
C PRO A 143 16.76 -16.42 -17.16
N ALA A 144 15.48 -16.22 -17.42
CA ALA A 144 14.97 -16.12 -18.79
C ALA A 144 15.01 -14.66 -19.26
N PRO A 145 15.03 -14.40 -20.58
CA PRO A 145 14.89 -13.06 -21.14
C PRO A 145 13.62 -12.37 -20.63
N ALA A 146 13.67 -11.04 -20.51
CA ALA A 146 12.49 -10.26 -20.19
C ALA A 146 11.44 -10.44 -21.30
N GLU A 147 10.18 -10.55 -20.92
CA GLU A 147 9.01 -10.75 -21.78
C GLU A 147 8.06 -9.58 -21.58
N GLU A 148 7.62 -8.97 -22.67
CA GLU A 148 6.59 -7.93 -22.58
C GLU A 148 5.24 -8.57 -22.23
N ASP A 149 4.50 -7.94 -21.31
CA ASP A 149 3.14 -8.37 -21.01
C ASP A 149 2.26 -8.06 -22.22
N PRO A 150 1.65 -9.09 -22.86
CA PRO A 150 0.78 -8.88 -24.03
C PRO A 150 -0.44 -8.00 -23.72
N PHE A 151 -0.73 -7.76 -22.43
CA PHE A 151 -1.80 -6.90 -21.97
C PHE A 151 -1.30 -5.53 -21.46
N SER A 152 0.00 -5.24 -21.57
CA SER A 152 0.61 -4.00 -21.06
C SER A 152 -0.02 -2.73 -21.65
N GLY A 153 -0.51 -2.78 -22.89
CA GLY A 153 -1.20 -1.66 -23.55
C GLY A 153 -2.66 -1.46 -23.10
N ILE A 154 -3.26 -2.44 -22.39
CA ILE A 154 -4.68 -2.38 -21.95
C ILE A 154 -4.79 -1.67 -20.59
N TRP A 155 -3.74 -1.70 -19.77
CA TRP A 155 -3.73 -1.19 -18.39
C TRP A 155 -2.79 0.00 -18.16
N GLY A 156 -2.40 0.70 -19.22
CA GLY A 156 -1.76 2.02 -19.17
C GLY A 156 -0.28 2.08 -18.78
N SER A 157 0.37 1.03 -18.33
CA SER A 157 1.80 1.00 -18.04
C SER A 157 2.48 -0.18 -18.73
N PRO A 158 3.58 0.03 -19.46
CA PRO A 158 4.33 -1.08 -20.03
C PRO A 158 4.84 -1.98 -18.90
N ARG A 159 4.23 -3.13 -18.76
CA ARG A 159 4.62 -4.15 -17.79
C ARG A 159 5.43 -5.22 -18.49
N ALA A 160 6.59 -5.54 -17.94
CA ALA A 160 7.42 -6.62 -18.45
C ALA A 160 7.59 -7.70 -17.38
N PHE A 161 7.50 -8.96 -17.78
CA PHE A 161 7.85 -10.07 -16.91
C PHE A 161 9.36 -10.24 -16.89
N THR A 162 9.99 -9.74 -15.85
CA THR A 162 11.44 -9.75 -15.67
C THR A 162 11.88 -10.88 -14.73
N THR A 163 13.19 -11.11 -14.64
CA THR A 163 13.79 -11.99 -13.63
C THR A 163 13.45 -11.53 -12.21
N THR A 164 13.32 -10.23 -12.00
CA THR A 164 12.92 -9.66 -10.69
C THR A 164 11.49 -10.08 -10.33
N GLU A 165 10.56 -10.10 -11.27
CA GLU A 165 9.19 -10.58 -11.02
C GLU A 165 9.15 -12.08 -10.72
N VAL A 166 9.99 -12.89 -11.39
CA VAL A 166 10.14 -14.32 -11.06
C VAL A 166 10.70 -14.49 -9.64
N ALA A 167 11.74 -13.73 -9.27
CA ALA A 167 12.31 -13.77 -7.91
C ALA A 167 11.27 -13.41 -6.84
N ARG A 168 10.44 -12.39 -7.11
CA ARG A 168 9.32 -12.01 -6.23
C ARG A 168 8.27 -13.12 -6.09
N ALA A 169 7.89 -13.75 -7.19
CA ALA A 169 6.94 -14.87 -7.17
C ALA A 169 7.47 -16.10 -6.41
N LEU A 170 8.79 -16.27 -6.34
CA LEU A 170 9.42 -17.35 -5.57
C LEU A 170 9.30 -17.18 -4.05
N ALA A 171 9.10 -15.96 -3.54
CA ALA A 171 9.10 -15.71 -2.11
C ALA A 171 8.06 -16.54 -1.33
N PRO A 172 6.77 -16.68 -1.74
CA PRO A 172 5.82 -17.57 -1.09
C PRO A 172 6.21 -19.05 -1.14
N LEU A 173 6.80 -19.50 -2.25
CA LEU A 173 7.30 -20.88 -2.40
C LEU A 173 8.37 -21.18 -1.36
N ILE A 174 9.36 -20.30 -1.26
CA ILE A 174 10.49 -20.41 -0.33
C ILE A 174 10.03 -20.31 1.12
N ALA A 175 9.14 -19.38 1.43
CA ALA A 175 8.59 -19.22 2.77
C ALA A 175 7.78 -20.46 3.21
N ASN A 176 6.96 -21.04 2.32
CA ASN A 176 6.24 -22.27 2.61
C ASN A 176 7.21 -23.46 2.83
N ALA A 177 8.27 -23.57 2.03
CA ALA A 177 9.32 -24.57 2.25
C ALA A 177 10.04 -24.34 3.58
N GLY A 178 10.29 -23.08 3.95
CA GLY A 178 10.89 -22.67 5.22
C GLY A 178 10.04 -22.95 6.45
N SER A 179 8.79 -23.37 6.30
CA SER A 179 7.98 -23.86 7.43
C SER A 179 8.47 -25.22 7.99
N ASP A 180 9.29 -25.93 7.25
CA ASP A 180 10.03 -27.11 7.72
C ASP A 180 11.32 -26.67 8.41
N VAL A 181 11.55 -27.20 9.62
CA VAL A 181 12.64 -26.77 10.49
C VAL A 181 14.04 -27.07 9.92
N ASP A 182 14.20 -28.17 9.18
CA ASP A 182 15.49 -28.60 8.64
C ASP A 182 15.84 -27.80 7.36
N HIS A 183 14.85 -27.17 6.74
CA HIS A 183 15.00 -26.34 5.53
C HIS A 183 14.94 -24.83 5.81
N LEU A 184 14.58 -24.43 7.06
CA LEU A 184 14.47 -23.05 7.48
C LEU A 184 15.71 -22.20 7.20
N PRO A 185 16.96 -22.64 7.54
CA PRO A 185 18.14 -21.81 7.31
C PRO A 185 18.38 -21.48 5.84
N ARG A 186 18.17 -22.46 4.93
CA ARG A 186 18.29 -22.26 3.48
C ARG A 186 17.22 -21.30 2.98
N SER A 187 15.98 -21.47 3.41
CA SER A 187 14.86 -20.57 3.05
C SER A 187 15.11 -19.15 3.50
N MET A 188 15.57 -18.94 4.75
CA MET A 188 15.90 -17.62 5.29
C MET A 188 16.96 -16.91 4.45
N ARG A 189 18.05 -17.63 4.11
CA ARG A 189 19.13 -17.09 3.29
C ARG A 189 18.59 -16.61 1.92
N THR A 190 17.84 -17.47 1.23
CA THR A 190 17.31 -17.15 -0.08
C THR A 190 16.29 -16.00 -0.01
N LEU A 191 15.43 -15.94 1.03
CA LEU A 191 14.50 -14.82 1.23
C LEU A 191 15.23 -13.49 1.48
N VAL A 192 16.34 -13.49 2.23
CA VAL A 192 17.19 -12.31 2.43
C VAL A 192 17.82 -11.87 1.11
N GLU A 193 18.27 -12.80 0.28
CA GLU A 193 18.89 -12.50 -1.02
C GLU A 193 17.91 -11.85 -1.98
N ILE A 194 16.70 -12.38 -2.11
CA ILE A 194 15.68 -11.83 -3.03
C ILE A 194 14.96 -10.61 -2.48
N GLY A 195 14.78 -10.50 -1.16
CA GLY A 195 14.10 -9.38 -0.51
C GLY A 195 14.92 -8.11 -0.43
N GLY A 196 16.25 -8.23 -0.40
CA GLY A 196 17.11 -7.06 -0.27
C GLY A 196 17.09 -6.09 -1.47
N PRO A 197 17.01 -6.56 -2.72
CA PRO A 197 16.83 -5.70 -3.89
C PRO A 197 15.40 -5.21 -4.10
N ASP A 198 14.41 -5.78 -3.44
CA ASP A 198 13.02 -5.40 -3.61
C ASP A 198 12.73 -4.07 -2.89
N THR A 199 12.46 -3.03 -3.67
CA THR A 199 12.19 -1.67 -3.17
C THR A 199 10.72 -1.42 -2.85
N ARG A 200 9.83 -2.38 -3.09
CA ARG A 200 8.42 -2.26 -2.76
C ARG A 200 8.21 -2.17 -1.24
N SER A 201 7.17 -1.49 -0.82
CA SER A 201 6.80 -1.44 0.60
C SER A 201 6.38 -2.81 1.12
N GLU A 202 7.03 -3.30 2.18
CA GLU A 202 6.67 -4.56 2.86
C GLU A 202 5.21 -4.57 3.35
N ASN A 203 4.71 -3.41 3.80
CA ASN A 203 3.35 -3.28 4.34
C ASN A 203 2.25 -3.40 3.27
N GLN A 204 2.56 -2.96 2.05
CA GLN A 204 1.61 -2.99 0.94
C GLN A 204 1.66 -4.29 0.13
N ASN A 205 2.70 -5.10 0.31
CA ASN A 205 2.90 -6.33 -0.45
C ASN A 205 2.94 -7.55 0.48
N PRO A 206 1.84 -8.30 0.61
CA PRO A 206 1.78 -9.48 1.48
C PRO A 206 2.81 -10.56 1.14
N GLU A 207 3.22 -10.63 -0.12
CA GLU A 207 4.18 -11.60 -0.64
C GLU A 207 5.62 -11.08 -0.68
N HIS A 208 5.90 -9.92 -0.06
CA HIS A 208 7.26 -9.40 0.03
C HIS A 208 8.15 -10.35 0.83
N ALA A 209 9.31 -10.70 0.28
CA ALA A 209 10.20 -11.71 0.88
C ALA A 209 10.59 -11.41 2.34
N MET A 210 10.88 -10.12 2.66
CA MET A 210 11.21 -9.72 4.03
C MET A 210 10.02 -9.82 4.98
N ARG A 211 8.80 -9.54 4.50
CA ARG A 211 7.57 -9.73 5.28
C ARG A 211 7.33 -11.20 5.60
N LEU A 212 7.42 -12.07 4.59
CA LEU A 212 7.30 -13.51 4.78
C LEU A 212 8.36 -14.06 5.72
N LEU A 213 9.56 -13.51 5.66
CA LEU A 213 10.65 -13.87 6.58
C LEU A 213 10.33 -13.47 8.03
N ARG A 214 9.74 -12.29 8.26
CA ARG A 214 9.20 -11.90 9.59
C ARG A 214 8.13 -12.87 10.07
N GLU A 215 7.18 -13.23 9.20
CA GLU A 215 6.11 -14.20 9.54
C GLU A 215 6.66 -15.58 9.91
N LEU A 216 7.79 -15.99 9.33
CA LEU A 216 8.50 -17.21 9.76
C LEU A 216 9.10 -17.08 11.17
N GLY A 217 9.57 -15.90 11.57
CA GLY A 217 10.12 -15.63 12.91
C GLY A 217 9.08 -15.67 14.03
N GLN A 218 7.81 -15.42 13.71
CA GLN A 218 6.72 -15.37 14.70
C GLN A 218 6.55 -16.72 15.42
N PHE A 219 6.28 -16.64 16.72
CA PHE A 219 5.79 -17.82 17.44
C PHE A 219 4.44 -18.24 16.87
N HIS A 220 4.27 -19.54 16.73
CA HIS A 220 3.02 -20.07 16.21
C HIS A 220 2.61 -21.33 16.99
N PRO A 221 1.33 -21.48 17.43
CA PRO A 221 0.88 -22.60 18.26
C PRO A 221 1.13 -24.00 17.67
N ARG A 222 1.29 -24.07 16.34
CA ARG A 222 1.57 -25.33 15.61
C ARG A 222 3.05 -25.59 15.36
N ARG A 223 3.95 -24.66 15.75
CA ARG A 223 5.39 -24.81 15.61
C ARG A 223 6.04 -25.10 16.95
N THR A 224 7.12 -25.86 16.93
CA THR A 224 7.91 -26.14 18.14
C THR A 224 8.86 -24.99 18.43
N VAL A 225 9.23 -24.78 19.69
CA VAL A 225 10.25 -23.79 20.10
C VAL A 225 11.60 -24.00 19.39
N ARG A 226 11.91 -25.25 19.03
CA ARG A 226 13.09 -25.57 18.20
C ARG A 226 13.12 -24.77 16.90
N PHE A 227 11.95 -24.52 16.28
CA PHE A 227 11.86 -23.74 15.04
C PHE A 227 12.36 -22.31 15.27
N ASN A 228 11.88 -21.63 16.31
CA ASN A 228 12.30 -20.25 16.60
C ASN A 228 13.75 -20.20 17.09
N ARG A 229 14.27 -21.28 17.76
CA ARG A 229 15.70 -21.36 18.11
C ARG A 229 16.55 -21.36 16.84
N ILE A 230 16.26 -22.23 15.88
CA ILE A 230 16.99 -22.30 14.61
C ILE A 230 16.86 -20.99 13.84
N PHE A 231 15.69 -20.33 13.89
CA PHE A 231 15.51 -19.02 13.29
C PHE A 231 16.51 -17.99 13.88
N VAL A 232 16.60 -17.88 15.20
CA VAL A 232 17.51 -16.95 15.88
C VAL A 232 18.98 -17.30 15.61
N GLU A 233 19.33 -18.58 15.65
CA GLU A 233 20.67 -19.07 15.31
C GLU A 233 21.03 -18.69 13.86
N THR A 234 20.11 -18.88 12.92
CA THR A 234 20.32 -18.50 11.51
C THR A 234 20.47 -16.99 11.35
N VAL A 235 19.70 -16.16 12.07
CA VAL A 235 19.91 -14.70 12.07
C VAL A 235 21.32 -14.35 12.54
N ALA A 236 21.83 -15.01 13.60
CA ALA A 236 23.18 -14.78 14.09
C ALA A 236 24.25 -15.18 13.04
N GLU A 237 24.05 -16.31 12.33
CA GLU A 237 24.93 -16.75 11.25
C GLU A 237 24.96 -15.73 10.10
N LEU A 238 23.79 -15.28 9.64
CA LEU A 238 23.65 -14.29 8.56
C LEU A 238 24.28 -12.94 8.94
N LEU A 239 24.16 -12.50 10.20
CA LEU A 239 24.82 -11.29 10.70
C LEU A 239 26.36 -11.39 10.74
N ALA A 240 26.90 -12.59 10.84
CA ALA A 240 28.34 -12.84 10.79
C ALA A 240 28.91 -12.82 9.36
N GLU A 241 28.06 -12.88 8.33
CA GLU A 241 28.49 -12.89 6.94
C GLU A 241 28.87 -11.49 6.43
N PRO A 242 30.13 -11.28 5.97
CA PRO A 242 30.59 -9.95 5.55
C PRO A 242 29.78 -9.34 4.41
N GLN A 243 29.28 -10.15 3.46
CA GLN A 243 28.46 -9.70 2.33
C GLN A 243 27.08 -9.19 2.75
N LEU A 244 26.57 -9.60 3.90
CA LEU A 244 25.28 -9.16 4.45
C LEU A 244 25.41 -7.97 5.42
N LYS A 245 26.63 -7.46 5.65
CA LYS A 245 26.85 -6.29 6.51
C LYS A 245 25.97 -5.09 6.15
N PRO A 246 25.74 -4.73 4.86
CA PRO A 246 24.82 -3.63 4.50
C PRO A 246 23.36 -3.87 4.91
N ARG A 247 23.00 -5.12 5.18
CA ARG A 247 21.63 -5.53 5.59
C ARG A 247 21.51 -5.84 7.08
N ALA A 248 22.53 -5.55 7.86
CA ALA A 248 22.56 -5.90 9.28
C ALA A 248 21.36 -5.33 10.05
N SER A 249 20.91 -4.12 9.74
CA SER A 249 19.70 -3.53 10.34
C SER A 249 18.45 -4.37 10.07
N GLN A 250 18.24 -4.79 8.82
CA GLN A 250 17.11 -5.63 8.44
C GLN A 250 17.16 -7.00 9.13
N LEU A 251 18.36 -7.60 9.23
CA LEU A 251 18.54 -8.88 9.92
C LEU A 251 18.28 -8.78 11.42
N VAL A 252 18.74 -7.71 12.07
CA VAL A 252 18.46 -7.47 13.49
C VAL A 252 16.97 -7.28 13.73
N SER A 253 16.28 -6.52 12.87
CA SER A 253 14.84 -6.28 13.03
C SER A 253 13.97 -7.54 12.92
N LEU A 254 14.48 -8.64 12.31
CA LEU A 254 13.76 -9.92 12.32
C LEU A 254 13.58 -10.49 13.73
N LEU A 255 14.45 -10.11 14.68
CA LEU A 255 14.36 -10.56 16.07
C LEU A 255 13.16 -9.94 16.81
N GLU A 256 12.54 -8.87 16.31
CA GLU A 256 11.33 -8.29 16.90
C GLU A 256 10.19 -9.31 17.01
N GLU A 257 10.06 -10.19 16.03
CA GLU A 257 9.00 -11.21 16.00
C GLU A 257 9.17 -12.23 17.13
N VAL A 258 10.42 -12.52 17.49
CA VAL A 258 10.77 -13.44 18.59
C VAL A 258 10.59 -12.77 19.97
N MET A 259 10.55 -11.42 20.00
CA MET A 259 10.34 -10.65 21.23
C MET A 259 8.86 -10.43 21.54
N ALA A 260 7.94 -10.87 20.68
CA ALA A 260 6.51 -10.76 20.93
C ALA A 260 6.08 -11.56 22.19
N HIS A 261 5.07 -11.06 22.89
CA HIS A 261 4.45 -11.71 24.07
C HIS A 261 3.16 -12.44 23.73
N ASP A 262 2.61 -12.15 22.60
CA ASP A 262 1.44 -12.81 22.03
C ASP A 262 1.55 -12.91 20.52
N VAL A 263 0.72 -13.75 19.95
CA VAL A 263 0.59 -13.88 18.51
C VAL A 263 -0.88 -13.89 18.11
N VAL A 264 -1.21 -13.18 17.06
CA VAL A 264 -2.55 -13.18 16.47
C VAL A 264 -2.53 -14.15 15.30
N VAL A 265 -3.27 -15.24 15.44
CA VAL A 265 -3.43 -16.25 14.38
C VAL A 265 -4.76 -16.02 13.69
N THR A 266 -4.70 -15.81 12.38
CA THR A 266 -5.88 -15.67 11.53
C THR A 266 -6.07 -16.96 10.74
N GLU A 267 -7.19 -17.64 10.94
CA GLU A 267 -7.54 -18.84 10.19
C GLU A 267 -8.75 -18.57 9.30
N SER A 268 -8.64 -18.91 8.03
CA SER A 268 -9.76 -18.88 7.08
C SER A 268 -10.26 -20.29 6.85
N ARG A 269 -11.55 -20.52 7.10
CA ARG A 269 -12.25 -21.77 6.77
C ARG A 269 -13.45 -21.46 5.89
N GLY A 270 -13.25 -21.56 4.58
CA GLY A 270 -14.24 -21.11 3.61
C GLY A 270 -14.47 -19.58 3.73
N TRP A 271 -15.69 -19.16 4.03
CA TRP A 271 -16.06 -17.75 4.21
C TRP A 271 -15.89 -17.26 5.67
N ASN A 272 -15.54 -18.15 6.59
CA ASN A 272 -15.36 -17.79 7.99
C ASN A 272 -13.90 -17.44 8.25
N LEU A 273 -13.66 -16.20 8.68
CA LEU A 273 -12.39 -15.73 9.19
C LEU A 273 -12.43 -15.79 10.72
N SER A 274 -11.58 -16.60 11.32
CA SER A 274 -11.38 -16.61 12.77
C SER A 274 -10.06 -15.95 13.12
N VAL A 275 -10.11 -15.03 14.07
CA VAL A 275 -8.93 -14.33 14.59
C VAL A 275 -8.80 -14.73 16.06
N ALA A 276 -7.72 -15.40 16.41
CA ALA A 276 -7.44 -15.81 17.77
C ALA A 276 -6.11 -15.22 18.24
N ARG A 277 -6.11 -14.64 19.43
CA ARG A 277 -4.90 -14.20 20.12
C ARG A 277 -4.43 -15.30 21.05
N HIS A 278 -3.15 -15.63 20.97
CA HIS A 278 -2.51 -16.64 21.82
C HIS A 278 -1.37 -15.98 22.59
N ASP A 279 -1.43 -16.08 23.92
CA ASP A 279 -0.33 -15.66 24.77
C ASP A 279 0.82 -16.66 24.63
N ILE A 280 2.05 -16.17 24.63
CA ILE A 280 3.27 -16.96 24.55
C ILE A 280 3.73 -17.28 25.97
N ASP A 281 3.95 -18.56 26.27
CA ASP A 281 4.56 -18.98 27.53
C ASP A 281 6.04 -18.60 27.53
N LEU A 282 6.37 -17.51 28.24
CA LEU A 282 7.71 -16.96 28.26
C LEU A 282 8.74 -17.87 28.92
N ASP A 283 8.33 -18.75 29.82
CA ASP A 283 9.24 -19.73 30.45
C ASP A 283 9.71 -20.77 29.44
N VAL A 284 8.81 -21.19 28.56
CA VAL A 284 9.10 -22.18 27.51
C VAL A 284 10.02 -21.63 26.44
N VAL A 285 9.95 -20.31 26.14
CA VAL A 285 10.73 -19.66 25.07
C VAL A 285 11.91 -18.82 25.60
N SER A 286 12.21 -18.87 26.89
CA SER A 286 13.19 -18.02 27.57
C SER A 286 14.59 -18.11 26.98
N ASP A 287 15.04 -19.29 26.59
CA ASP A 287 16.35 -19.50 25.96
C ASP A 287 16.44 -18.85 24.57
N VAL A 288 15.39 -18.94 23.77
CA VAL A 288 15.30 -18.31 22.44
C VAL A 288 15.31 -16.79 22.56
N ARG A 289 14.53 -16.24 23.47
CA ARG A 289 14.48 -14.81 23.73
C ARG A 289 15.80 -14.27 24.27
N SER A 290 16.42 -15.00 25.20
CA SER A 290 17.74 -14.65 25.75
C SER A 290 18.82 -14.59 24.65
N ALA A 291 18.79 -15.54 23.70
CA ALA A 291 19.69 -15.52 22.55
C ALA A 291 19.42 -14.30 21.64
N ALA A 292 18.16 -13.99 21.36
CA ALA A 292 17.79 -12.81 20.58
C ALA A 292 18.23 -11.49 21.25
N ILE A 293 18.03 -11.37 22.57
CA ILE A 293 18.49 -10.22 23.37
C ILE A 293 20.01 -10.10 23.29
N ALA A 294 20.76 -11.19 23.43
CA ALA A 294 22.23 -11.17 23.35
C ALA A 294 22.70 -10.65 21.98
N ILE A 295 22.05 -11.09 20.88
CA ILE A 295 22.35 -10.60 19.53
C ILE A 295 22.03 -9.09 19.43
N ALA A 296 20.88 -8.65 19.92
CA ALA A 296 20.50 -7.24 19.89
C ALA A 296 21.47 -6.37 20.74
N ILE A 297 21.86 -6.82 21.93
CA ILE A 297 22.85 -6.10 22.76
C ILE A 297 24.22 -6.02 22.05
N ASN A 298 24.65 -7.06 21.37
CA ASN A 298 25.87 -7.01 20.57
C ASN A 298 25.72 -6.02 19.39
N ALA A 299 24.54 -5.98 18.77
CA ALA A 299 24.25 -5.03 17.68
C ALA A 299 24.22 -3.57 18.18
N LEU A 300 23.84 -3.30 19.42
CA LEU A 300 23.93 -1.95 20.04
C LEU A 300 25.37 -1.39 20.04
N GLN A 301 26.38 -2.26 20.03
CA GLN A 301 27.78 -1.82 20.04
C GLN A 301 28.29 -1.41 18.65
N ARG A 302 27.49 -1.57 17.59
CA ARG A 302 27.84 -1.17 16.23
C ARG A 302 27.63 0.34 16.05
N ASP A 303 28.32 0.90 15.08
CA ASP A 303 28.21 2.31 14.72
C ASP A 303 27.37 2.48 13.43
N ASP A 304 26.39 1.57 13.21
CA ASP A 304 25.56 1.55 12.03
C ASP A 304 24.06 1.42 12.39
N ARG A 305 23.24 1.34 11.38
CA ARG A 305 21.77 1.19 11.48
C ARG A 305 21.34 -0.03 12.30
N ALA A 306 22.16 -1.05 12.42
CA ALA A 306 21.83 -2.22 13.21
C ALA A 306 21.69 -1.88 14.69
N ALA A 307 22.39 -0.85 15.19
CA ALA A 307 22.26 -0.39 16.58
C ALA A 307 20.86 0.20 16.84
N TYR A 308 20.28 0.94 15.88
CA TYR A 308 18.92 1.46 15.99
C TYR A 308 17.88 0.34 15.94
N ALA A 309 18.00 -0.59 14.99
CA ALA A 309 17.14 -1.77 14.94
C ALA A 309 17.20 -2.58 16.24
N ALA A 310 18.37 -2.66 16.86
CA ALA A 310 18.53 -3.33 18.14
C ALA A 310 17.79 -2.63 19.28
N THR A 311 17.67 -1.30 19.28
CA THR A 311 16.84 -0.59 20.28
C THR A 311 15.37 -0.94 20.13
N GLU A 312 14.85 -1.09 18.89
CA GLU A 312 13.46 -1.47 18.60
C GLU A 312 13.18 -2.90 19.07
N VAL A 313 14.09 -3.84 18.77
CA VAL A 313 14.00 -5.23 19.25
C VAL A 313 13.95 -5.29 20.79
N LEU A 314 14.83 -4.53 21.46
CA LEU A 314 14.88 -4.50 22.92
C LEU A 314 13.65 -3.79 23.51
N GLU A 315 13.16 -2.74 22.88
CA GLU A 315 11.91 -2.08 23.26
C GLU A 315 10.73 -3.06 23.20
N LYS A 316 10.63 -3.82 22.09
CA LYS A 316 9.61 -4.86 21.93
C LYS A 316 9.68 -5.91 23.04
N GLY A 317 10.89 -6.29 23.45
CA GLY A 317 11.12 -7.21 24.58
C GLY A 317 10.71 -6.65 25.93
N LEU A 318 10.78 -5.34 26.13
CA LEU A 318 10.33 -4.70 27.38
C LEU A 318 8.80 -4.66 27.47
N ILE A 319 8.07 -4.52 26.33
CA ILE A 319 6.61 -4.44 26.31
C ILE A 319 6.04 -5.78 26.78
N SER A 320 5.58 -5.81 28.02
CA SER A 320 4.96 -7.00 28.65
C SER A 320 3.48 -6.74 28.84
N ASN A 321 2.63 -7.66 28.38
CA ASN A 321 1.20 -7.66 28.68
C ASN A 321 0.89 -8.09 30.12
N HIS A 322 1.89 -8.54 30.86
CA HIS A 322 1.72 -8.96 32.24
C HIS A 322 1.88 -7.79 33.19
N ARG A 323 0.87 -7.54 34.00
CA ARG A 323 0.89 -6.62 35.14
C ARG A 323 1.71 -7.18 36.30
N SER A 324 2.84 -7.79 36.01
CA SER A 324 3.75 -8.30 37.05
C SER A 324 4.76 -7.21 37.39
N ASP A 325 4.85 -6.86 38.66
CA ASP A 325 5.88 -5.98 39.21
C ASP A 325 7.27 -6.63 39.22
N ASP A 326 7.36 -7.92 38.91
CA ASP A 326 8.57 -8.70 39.01
C ASP A 326 9.58 -8.28 37.93
N VAL A 327 10.77 -7.97 38.39
CA VAL A 327 11.93 -7.70 37.52
C VAL A 327 12.53 -9.01 37.11
N THR A 328 12.25 -9.43 35.89
CA THR A 328 12.84 -10.64 35.29
C THR A 328 14.31 -10.42 34.93
N GLU A 329 15.08 -11.50 34.79
CA GLU A 329 16.46 -11.43 34.31
C GLU A 329 16.52 -10.80 32.90
N GLU A 330 15.56 -11.14 32.04
CA GLU A 330 15.40 -10.57 30.70
C GLU A 330 15.24 -9.03 30.77
N PHE A 331 14.31 -8.55 31.60
CA PHE A 331 14.09 -7.11 31.78
C PHE A 331 15.37 -6.40 32.27
N THR A 332 16.03 -6.99 33.24
CA THR A 332 17.27 -6.43 33.81
C THR A 332 18.37 -6.33 32.76
N THR A 333 18.53 -7.37 31.95
CA THR A 333 19.52 -7.45 30.89
C THR A 333 19.27 -6.39 29.81
N ILE A 334 18.02 -6.23 29.36
CA ILE A 334 17.65 -5.22 28.38
C ILE A 334 17.89 -3.80 28.94
N VAL A 335 17.41 -3.52 30.15
CA VAL A 335 17.60 -2.19 30.79
C VAL A 335 19.09 -1.87 30.99
N ALA A 336 19.92 -2.86 31.32
CA ALA A 336 21.36 -2.66 31.44
C ALA A 336 22.02 -2.37 30.10
N GLY A 337 21.63 -3.10 29.03
CA GLY A 337 22.12 -2.88 27.66
C GLY A 337 21.77 -1.47 27.15
N LEU A 338 20.52 -1.07 27.23
CA LEU A 338 20.07 0.27 26.86
C LEU A 338 20.73 1.34 27.73
N GLY A 339 20.86 1.09 29.05
CA GLY A 339 21.51 2.00 29.99
C GLY A 339 23.00 2.23 29.70
N SER A 340 23.70 1.26 29.09
CA SER A 340 25.09 1.42 28.65
C SER A 340 25.19 2.43 27.50
N VAL A 341 24.29 2.37 26.53
CA VAL A 341 24.20 3.33 25.42
C VAL A 341 23.90 4.74 25.92
N LEU A 342 22.99 4.87 26.90
CA LEU A 342 22.62 6.17 27.47
C LEU A 342 23.78 6.87 28.16
N SER A 343 24.64 6.12 28.84
CA SER A 343 25.77 6.68 29.62
C SER A 343 27.00 6.99 28.79
N ASP A 344 27.05 6.53 27.52
CA ASP A 344 28.22 6.71 26.66
C ASP A 344 28.02 7.91 25.73
N ALA A 345 28.63 9.05 26.07
CA ALA A 345 28.59 10.26 25.28
C ALA A 345 29.26 10.15 23.90
N SER A 346 30.07 9.10 23.66
CA SER A 346 30.68 8.87 22.34
C SER A 346 29.70 8.25 21.33
N ARG A 347 28.58 7.70 21.80
CA ARG A 347 27.55 7.14 20.95
C ARG A 347 26.74 8.24 20.26
N PRO A 348 26.27 8.01 19.02
CA PRO A 348 25.43 8.97 18.32
C PRO A 348 24.25 9.45 19.18
N ALA A 349 23.97 10.74 19.16
CA ALA A 349 22.93 11.34 19.96
C ALA A 349 21.54 10.77 19.66
N GLY A 350 21.27 10.43 18.37
CA GLY A 350 20.06 9.76 17.93
C GLY A 350 19.89 8.37 18.56
N LEU A 351 20.96 7.58 18.61
CA LEU A 351 20.93 6.25 19.22
C LEU A 351 20.68 6.33 20.74
N ARG A 352 21.32 7.29 21.43
CA ARG A 352 21.05 7.56 22.86
C ARG A 352 19.59 7.95 23.07
N LEU A 353 19.03 8.75 22.18
CA LEU A 353 17.62 9.12 22.24
C LEU A 353 16.69 7.95 21.96
N ALA A 354 17.00 7.08 21.00
CA ALA A 354 16.24 5.85 20.74
C ALA A 354 16.23 4.94 21.98
N ALA A 355 17.40 4.70 22.59
CA ALA A 355 17.51 3.94 23.84
C ALA A 355 16.73 4.58 25.01
N TYR A 356 16.70 5.91 25.09
CA TYR A 356 15.91 6.65 26.07
C TYR A 356 14.42 6.44 25.87
N ARG A 357 13.94 6.47 24.62
CA ARG A 357 12.55 6.25 24.26
C ARG A 357 12.11 4.81 24.54
N ALA A 358 12.95 3.84 24.22
CA ALA A 358 12.66 2.43 24.47
C ALA A 358 12.36 2.14 25.95
N LEU A 359 12.95 2.89 26.87
CA LEU A 359 12.67 2.80 28.32
C LEU A 359 11.46 3.65 28.74
N GLY A 360 10.90 4.46 27.83
CA GLY A 360 9.90 5.49 28.14
C GLY A 360 8.64 4.92 28.75
N TRP A 361 8.06 3.93 28.11
CA TRP A 361 6.80 3.31 28.57
C TRP A 361 6.92 2.80 30.02
N HIS A 362 8.01 2.08 30.35
CA HIS A 362 8.21 1.56 31.70
C HIS A 362 8.55 2.63 32.72
N ALA A 363 9.25 3.69 32.30
CA ALA A 363 9.55 4.82 33.17
C ALA A 363 8.27 5.61 33.55
N THR A 364 7.30 5.63 32.67
CA THR A 364 6.03 6.36 32.83
C THR A 364 4.92 5.49 33.43
N TYR A 365 4.63 4.37 32.79
CA TYR A 365 3.48 3.50 33.09
C TYR A 365 3.84 2.18 33.79
N GLY A 366 5.12 1.84 33.89
CA GLY A 366 5.58 0.67 34.63
C GLY A 366 5.23 0.78 36.12
N GLU A 367 5.23 -0.33 36.82
CA GLU A 367 4.94 -0.38 38.26
C GLU A 367 6.17 -0.83 39.05
N GLY A 368 6.20 -0.48 40.33
CA GLY A 368 7.15 -1.00 41.31
C GLY A 368 8.63 -0.90 40.91
N ALA A 369 9.30 -2.04 40.94
CA ALA A 369 10.72 -2.16 40.64
C ALA A 369 11.08 -1.91 39.16
N ARG A 370 10.19 -2.26 38.22
CA ARG A 370 10.38 -1.99 36.76
C ARG A 370 10.44 -0.51 36.46
N ARG A 371 9.51 0.29 37.00
CA ARG A 371 9.51 1.75 36.87
C ARG A 371 10.80 2.34 37.44
N SER A 372 11.18 1.90 38.64
CA SER A 372 12.37 2.39 39.31
C SER A 372 13.65 2.11 38.53
N ALA A 373 13.79 0.89 37.95
CA ALA A 373 14.93 0.51 37.14
C ALA A 373 15.00 1.31 35.83
N ALA A 374 13.86 1.44 35.11
CA ALA A 374 13.80 2.22 33.86
C ALA A 374 14.14 3.69 34.10
N ARG A 375 13.61 4.32 35.18
CA ARG A 375 13.96 5.69 35.55
C ARG A 375 15.42 5.83 35.97
N ALA A 376 15.97 4.84 36.68
CA ALA A 376 17.39 4.86 37.05
C ALA A 376 18.31 4.74 35.82
N ALA A 377 17.92 3.95 34.82
CA ALA A 377 18.66 3.86 33.55
C ALA A 377 18.56 5.18 32.77
N ARG A 378 17.36 5.76 32.62
CA ARG A 378 17.15 7.04 31.90
C ARG A 378 17.94 8.21 32.56
N ARG A 379 18.10 8.23 33.87
CA ARG A 379 18.92 9.24 34.56
C ARG A 379 20.42 9.18 34.25
N LYS A 380 20.91 8.09 33.65
CA LYS A 380 22.29 7.97 33.18
C LYS A 380 22.55 8.68 31.83
N LEU A 381 21.50 9.22 31.20
CA LEU A 381 21.63 9.88 29.91
C LEU A 381 22.67 11.01 29.99
N ALA A 382 23.73 10.86 29.20
CA ALA A 382 24.77 11.87 29.04
C ALA A 382 24.17 13.08 28.32
N ALA A 383 23.99 14.18 29.01
CA ALA A 383 23.44 15.42 28.48
C ALA A 383 24.52 16.28 27.85
N ASP A 384 24.40 16.53 26.56
CA ASP A 384 25.22 17.42 25.77
C ASP A 384 24.40 18.22 24.76
N ASP A 385 25.04 19.14 24.03
CA ASP A 385 24.37 19.96 23.03
C ASP A 385 23.88 19.12 21.83
N ASP A 386 24.55 18.03 21.47
CA ASP A 386 24.17 17.17 20.35
C ASP A 386 22.91 16.35 20.68
N LEU A 387 22.78 15.89 21.94
CA LEU A 387 21.55 15.26 22.40
C LEU A 387 20.39 16.24 22.44
N LEU A 388 20.63 17.47 22.93
CA LEU A 388 19.61 18.52 22.92
C LEU A 388 19.16 18.80 21.49
N LEU A 389 20.10 18.91 20.55
CA LEU A 389 19.80 19.09 19.14
C LEU A 389 18.99 17.92 18.58
N ALA A 390 19.39 16.66 18.83
CA ALA A 390 18.66 15.47 18.39
C ALA A 390 17.22 15.41 18.92
N ARG A 391 17.00 15.83 20.16
CA ARG A 391 15.65 15.97 20.76
C ARG A 391 14.84 17.04 20.04
N LEU A 392 15.43 18.19 19.81
CA LEU A 392 14.78 19.31 19.11
C LEU A 392 14.42 18.94 17.66
N MET A 393 15.31 18.22 16.97
CA MET A 393 15.10 17.75 15.59
C MET A 393 13.90 16.80 15.49
N ARG A 394 13.66 15.96 16.48
CA ARG A 394 12.57 14.98 16.50
C ARG A 394 11.26 15.47 17.10
N GLY A 395 11.13 16.77 17.35
CA GLY A 395 9.91 17.39 17.89
C GLY A 395 9.60 16.99 19.34
N GLY A 396 10.53 16.32 20.02
CA GLY A 396 10.32 15.78 21.37
C GLY A 396 10.73 16.74 22.47
N PHE A 397 9.91 17.79 22.75
CA PHE A 397 10.08 18.64 23.95
C PHE A 397 9.22 18.21 25.14
N HIS A 398 8.39 17.17 24.95
CA HIS A 398 7.71 16.59 26.09
C HIS A 398 8.72 15.81 26.91
N THR A 399 9.15 16.37 28.02
CA THR A 399 9.81 15.60 29.07
C THR A 399 8.73 14.69 29.65
N ASP A 400 8.98 13.37 29.67
CA ASP A 400 8.03 12.42 30.30
C ASP A 400 7.79 12.75 31.80
N GLU A 401 8.59 13.62 32.39
CA GLU A 401 8.42 14.16 33.76
C GLU A 401 7.20 15.09 33.86
N ASP A 402 6.84 15.78 32.76
CA ASP A 402 5.65 16.66 32.75
C ASP A 402 4.32 15.86 32.71
N TYR A 403 4.36 14.58 32.30
CA TYR A 403 3.18 13.70 32.32
C TYR A 403 2.90 13.09 33.71
N ASP A 404 3.92 12.96 34.57
CA ASP A 404 3.79 12.20 35.83
C ASP A 404 3.07 12.96 36.96
N ASP A 405 3.11 14.31 36.97
CA ASP A 405 2.54 15.07 38.06
C ASP A 405 1.14 15.65 37.77
N GLU A 406 0.80 15.91 36.52
CA GLU A 406 -0.49 16.55 36.18
C GLU A 406 -1.62 15.54 35.88
N ASP A 407 -1.37 14.34 35.33
CA ASP A 407 -2.41 13.34 35.09
C ASP A 407 -2.97 12.71 36.38
N ARG A 408 -2.21 12.74 37.49
CA ARG A 408 -2.73 12.29 38.77
C ARG A 408 -3.71 13.26 39.42
N THR A 409 -3.69 14.52 39.00
CA THR A 409 -4.60 15.56 39.53
C THR A 409 -5.83 15.81 38.65
N ALA A 410 -5.85 15.28 37.40
CA ALA A 410 -6.91 15.52 36.41
C ALA A 410 -8.07 14.51 36.47
N ASP A 411 -8.00 13.48 37.29
CA ASP A 411 -9.01 12.40 37.38
C ASP A 411 -10.34 12.82 38.05
N GLY A 412 -10.57 14.11 38.26
CA GLY A 412 -11.71 14.60 39.00
C GLY A 412 -12.76 15.48 38.29
N THR A 413 -12.46 16.08 37.13
CA THR A 413 -13.43 17.00 36.52
C THR A 413 -13.41 16.98 35.01
N GLY A 414 -14.40 16.32 34.42
CA GLY A 414 -14.63 16.21 32.98
C GLY A 414 -15.10 17.50 32.31
N GLY A 415 -14.22 18.44 32.12
CA GLY A 415 -14.54 19.67 31.39
C GLY A 415 -13.28 20.47 31.08
N GLY A 416 -12.61 20.22 29.94
CA GLY A 416 -11.52 21.12 29.54
C GLY A 416 -10.37 20.51 28.71
N SER A 417 -10.56 19.38 28.04
CA SER A 417 -9.48 18.72 27.29
C SER A 417 -8.85 19.61 26.19
N GLU A 418 -9.66 20.45 25.56
CA GLU A 418 -9.19 21.32 24.48
C GLU A 418 -8.36 22.51 25.00
N SER A 419 -8.73 23.08 26.14
CA SER A 419 -7.98 24.18 26.77
C SER A 419 -6.64 23.73 27.37
N LEU A 420 -6.58 22.48 27.86
CA LEU A 420 -5.34 21.88 28.37
C LEU A 420 -4.37 21.53 27.23
N ALA A 421 -4.87 21.01 26.10
CA ALA A 421 -4.04 20.73 24.93
C ALA A 421 -3.44 22.02 24.34
N VAL A 422 -4.21 23.09 24.25
CA VAL A 422 -3.73 24.41 23.79
C VAL A 422 -2.71 25.01 24.77
N ALA A 423 -2.95 24.93 26.07
CA ALA A 423 -2.00 25.41 27.09
C ALA A 423 -0.69 24.60 27.09
N ARG A 424 -0.76 23.27 26.86
CA ARG A 424 0.41 22.39 26.69
C ARG A 424 1.19 22.77 25.42
N TYR A 425 0.51 22.99 24.30
CA TYR A 425 1.14 23.44 23.06
C TYR A 425 1.90 24.76 23.23
N HIS A 426 1.30 25.74 23.87
CA HIS A 426 1.96 27.04 24.11
C HIS A 426 3.16 26.93 25.09
N ARG A 427 3.06 26.10 26.12
CA ARG A 427 4.17 25.84 27.05
C ARG A 427 5.33 25.14 26.35
N SER A 428 5.03 24.10 25.57
CA SER A 428 6.00 23.38 24.74
C SER A 428 6.67 24.31 23.71
N ALA A 429 5.92 25.24 23.13
CA ALA A 429 6.47 26.20 22.17
C ALA A 429 7.42 27.20 22.84
N ALA A 430 7.13 27.68 24.07
CA ALA A 430 8.00 28.57 24.82
C ALA A 430 9.28 27.85 25.27
N GLN A 431 9.17 26.62 25.76
CA GLN A 431 10.32 25.77 26.12
C GLN A 431 11.23 25.49 24.93
N LEU A 432 10.65 25.20 23.73
CA LEU A 432 11.41 25.05 22.50
C LEU A 432 12.21 26.33 22.23
N GLU A 433 11.55 27.48 22.26
CA GLU A 433 12.19 28.76 21.98
C GLU A 433 13.33 29.07 22.96
N GLU A 434 13.13 28.85 24.27
CA GLU A 434 14.14 29.02 25.28
C GLU A 434 15.36 28.09 25.07
N ALA A 435 15.11 26.82 24.78
CA ALA A 435 16.17 25.85 24.53
C ALA A 435 16.97 26.18 23.26
N VAL A 436 16.30 26.59 22.20
CA VAL A 436 16.96 27.02 20.96
C VAL A 436 17.76 28.28 21.17
N GLN A 437 17.25 29.28 21.90
CA GLN A 437 17.98 30.47 22.24
C GLN A 437 19.19 30.16 23.11
N GLY A 438 19.06 29.24 24.06
CA GLY A 438 20.16 28.74 24.88
C GLY A 438 21.28 28.09 24.04
N LEU A 439 20.88 27.19 23.15
CA LEU A 439 21.79 26.51 22.23
C LEU A 439 22.47 27.51 21.27
N SER A 440 21.69 28.41 20.69
CA SER A 440 22.20 29.46 19.79
C SER A 440 23.23 30.34 20.46
N ARG A 441 22.99 30.81 21.70
CA ARG A 441 23.95 31.62 22.44
C ARG A 441 25.28 30.90 22.69
N ARG A 442 25.22 29.61 23.12
CA ARG A 442 26.44 28.83 23.33
C ARG A 442 27.21 28.61 22.02
N TRP A 443 26.53 28.23 20.95
CA TRP A 443 27.16 27.95 19.67
C TRP A 443 27.72 29.20 18.98
N ASN A 444 27.00 30.31 18.98
CA ASN A 444 27.47 31.58 18.42
C ASN A 444 28.70 32.16 19.14
N SER A 445 28.91 31.81 20.41
CA SER A 445 30.08 32.20 21.14
C SER A 445 31.28 31.28 20.99
N ALA A 446 31.06 30.02 20.62
CA ALA A 446 32.07 28.95 20.61
C ALA A 446 32.43 28.41 19.23
N LEU A 447 31.54 28.53 18.23
CA LEU A 447 31.66 27.85 16.96
C LEU A 447 31.48 28.82 15.77
N PRO A 448 32.26 28.69 14.70
CA PRO A 448 31.99 29.37 13.44
C PRO A 448 30.75 28.82 12.75
N ALA A 449 30.08 29.63 11.91
CA ALA A 449 28.83 29.27 11.23
C ALA A 449 28.89 27.92 10.48
N GLU A 450 29.99 27.63 9.79
CA GLU A 450 30.19 26.38 9.04
C GLU A 450 30.21 25.14 9.94
N GLN A 451 30.76 25.25 11.17
CA GLN A 451 30.73 24.13 12.12
C GLN A 451 29.33 23.91 12.68
N ILE A 452 28.58 24.98 12.90
CA ILE A 452 27.17 24.87 13.31
C ILE A 452 26.37 24.18 12.23
N LEU A 453 26.55 24.57 10.95
CA LEU A 453 25.88 23.94 9.82
C LEU A 453 26.27 22.45 9.67
N ALA A 454 27.54 22.09 9.92
CA ALA A 454 27.96 20.70 9.90
C ALA A 454 27.22 19.87 10.95
N ARG A 455 27.14 20.34 12.21
CA ARG A 455 26.36 19.67 13.28
C ARG A 455 24.87 19.56 12.97
N LEU A 456 24.29 20.59 12.37
CA LEU A 456 22.88 20.55 11.95
C LEU A 456 22.65 19.48 10.89
N ARG A 457 23.57 19.34 9.91
CA ARG A 457 23.50 18.28 8.88
C ARG A 457 23.59 16.90 9.50
N ASP A 458 24.62 16.68 10.30
CA ASP A 458 24.83 15.38 10.95
C ASP A 458 23.60 14.94 11.77
N ALA A 459 23.01 15.88 12.53
CA ALA A 459 21.81 15.60 13.32
C ALA A 459 20.56 15.38 12.45
N MET A 460 20.47 16.04 11.29
CA MET A 460 19.36 15.87 10.36
C MET A 460 19.50 14.58 9.55
N ASP A 461 20.70 14.26 9.09
CA ASP A 461 20.95 13.00 8.37
C ASP A 461 20.65 11.81 9.29
N ASP A 462 21.03 11.88 10.57
CA ASP A 462 20.68 10.87 11.58
C ASP A 462 19.17 10.78 11.83
N ALA A 463 18.46 11.91 11.75
CA ALA A 463 17.00 11.95 11.93
C ALA A 463 16.22 11.52 10.67
N LEU A 464 16.68 11.90 9.47
CA LEU A 464 16.08 11.51 8.18
C LEU A 464 16.19 10.01 7.94
N ASP A 465 17.19 9.42 8.52
CA ASP A 465 17.45 8.01 8.41
C ASP A 465 16.50 7.15 9.30
N GLU A 466 15.84 7.71 10.32
CA GLU A 466 14.78 7.02 11.09
C GLU A 466 13.50 6.93 10.23
N ARG A 467 13.03 5.72 9.97
CA ARG A 467 11.87 5.44 9.11
C ARG A 467 10.62 6.24 9.47
N ASP A 468 10.00 6.87 8.47
CA ASP A 468 8.58 7.25 8.32
C ASP A 468 7.99 8.37 9.20
N ARG A 469 8.71 9.01 10.12
CA ARG A 469 8.11 10.03 11.01
C ARG A 469 8.86 11.36 11.07
N PHE A 470 9.81 11.57 10.18
CA PHE A 470 10.55 12.81 10.19
C PHE A 470 9.77 13.94 9.52
N THR A 471 9.25 14.85 10.31
CA THR A 471 8.84 16.17 9.84
C THR A 471 10.03 17.11 10.03
N PRO A 472 10.55 17.73 8.95
CA PRO A 472 11.69 18.63 9.06
C PRO A 472 11.47 19.65 10.17
N PRO A 473 12.46 19.90 11.04
CA PRO A 473 12.30 20.79 12.19
C PRO A 473 12.39 22.26 11.76
N GLN A 474 11.53 22.65 10.83
CA GLN A 474 11.53 23.99 10.21
C GLN A 474 11.54 25.10 11.27
N ARG A 475 10.74 24.93 12.34
CA ARG A 475 10.66 25.94 13.40
C ARG A 475 11.98 26.07 14.18
N LEU A 476 12.65 24.95 14.47
CA LEU A 476 13.97 24.95 15.10
C LEU A 476 14.99 25.72 14.25
N LEU A 477 15.08 25.33 12.97
CA LEU A 477 16.02 25.94 12.04
C LEU A 477 15.73 27.44 11.86
N GLN A 478 14.47 27.82 11.70
CA GLN A 478 14.07 29.22 11.59
C GLN A 478 14.43 30.03 12.83
N LEU A 479 14.28 29.47 14.04
CA LEU A 479 14.69 30.16 15.28
C LEU A 479 16.20 30.34 15.35
N LEU A 480 16.98 29.33 14.97
CA LEU A 480 18.45 29.43 14.89
C LEU A 480 18.89 30.49 13.88
N PHE A 481 18.33 30.49 12.70
CA PHE A 481 18.66 31.44 11.64
C PHE A 481 18.24 32.87 11.97
N ARG A 482 17.08 33.09 12.61
CA ARG A 482 16.65 34.42 13.09
C ARG A 482 17.62 35.02 14.08
N SER A 483 18.28 34.19 14.90
CA SER A 483 19.21 34.63 15.92
C SER A 483 20.64 34.91 15.41
N ASN A 484 20.94 34.48 14.15
CA ASN A 484 22.30 34.57 13.60
C ASN A 484 22.29 34.81 12.08
N SER A 485 22.48 36.07 11.68
CA SER A 485 22.50 36.45 10.26
C SER A 485 23.71 35.92 9.47
N GLU A 486 24.85 35.64 10.13
CA GLU A 486 26.00 35.01 9.53
C GLU A 486 25.73 33.54 9.20
N LEU A 487 25.10 32.84 10.13
CA LEU A 487 24.64 31.45 9.93
C LEU A 487 23.64 31.37 8.77
N THR A 488 22.68 32.31 8.70
CA THR A 488 21.71 32.37 7.59
C THR A 488 22.41 32.57 6.25
N ARG A 489 23.38 33.46 6.18
CA ARG A 489 24.16 33.73 4.95
C ARG A 489 24.99 32.49 4.54
N ALA A 490 25.64 31.84 5.50
CA ALA A 490 26.41 30.63 5.27
C ALA A 490 25.52 29.49 4.76
N ALA A 491 24.30 29.32 5.29
CA ALA A 491 23.33 28.33 4.82
C ALA A 491 22.89 28.53 3.37
N LEU A 492 22.83 29.78 2.90
CA LEU A 492 22.44 30.13 1.52
C LEU A 492 23.59 30.05 0.52
N THR A 493 24.84 29.89 0.96
CA THR A 493 26.00 29.76 0.07
C THR A 493 25.94 28.44 -0.72
N PRO A 494 26.11 28.49 -2.07
CA PRO A 494 26.08 27.30 -2.91
C PRO A 494 27.14 26.27 -2.50
N ARG A 495 26.77 24.98 -2.53
CA ARG A 495 27.66 23.84 -2.23
C ARG A 495 27.75 22.91 -3.43
N THR A 496 28.86 22.21 -3.53
CA THR A 496 29.15 21.27 -4.64
C THR A 496 28.40 19.94 -4.53
N SER A 497 27.94 19.57 -3.31
CA SER A 497 27.12 18.38 -3.08
C SER A 497 26.01 18.76 -2.10
N ALA A 498 24.75 18.69 -2.52
CA ALA A 498 23.59 18.93 -1.66
C ALA A 498 23.02 17.60 -1.18
N SER A 499 22.85 17.46 0.13
CA SER A 499 22.10 16.37 0.77
C SER A 499 20.64 16.80 1.00
N PRO A 500 19.70 15.86 1.29
CA PRO A 500 18.36 16.23 1.73
C PRO A 500 18.35 17.14 2.97
N ALA A 501 19.33 16.99 3.87
CA ALA A 501 19.50 17.88 5.02
C ALA A 501 19.87 19.30 4.61
N ASP A 502 20.74 19.47 3.60
CA ASP A 502 21.06 20.79 3.05
C ASP A 502 19.83 21.50 2.47
N ASP A 503 18.94 20.76 1.81
CA ASP A 503 17.70 21.32 1.25
C ASP A 503 16.80 21.90 2.36
N CYS A 504 16.59 21.15 3.44
CA CYS A 504 15.81 21.61 4.60
C CYS A 504 16.45 22.85 5.27
N ILE A 505 17.77 22.86 5.39
CA ILE A 505 18.55 23.98 5.94
C ILE A 505 18.39 25.22 5.06
N VAL A 506 18.56 25.09 3.74
CA VAL A 506 18.41 26.20 2.78
C VAL A 506 16.98 26.74 2.78
N GLU A 507 15.98 25.86 2.77
CA GLU A 507 14.58 26.26 2.80
C GLU A 507 14.24 27.05 4.08
N ALA A 508 14.66 26.56 5.24
CA ALA A 508 14.45 27.28 6.50
C ALA A 508 15.14 28.65 6.55
N ALA A 509 16.35 28.74 5.98
CA ALA A 509 17.06 30.01 5.85
C ALA A 509 16.34 30.98 4.91
N LEU A 510 15.82 30.50 3.77
CA LEU A 510 15.00 31.29 2.84
C LEU A 510 13.72 31.81 3.52
N VAL A 511 13.01 30.96 4.26
CA VAL A 511 11.81 31.38 5.02
C VAL A 511 12.14 32.53 5.99
N VAL A 512 13.30 32.48 6.66
CA VAL A 512 13.75 33.57 7.57
C VAL A 512 14.04 34.84 6.77
N CYS A 513 14.70 34.75 5.61
CA CYS A 513 14.94 35.90 4.73
C CYS A 513 13.64 36.54 4.27
N PHE A 514 12.65 35.72 3.86
CA PHE A 514 11.34 36.23 3.45
C PHE A 514 10.57 36.86 4.63
N ALA A 515 10.57 36.23 5.78
CA ALA A 515 9.85 36.75 6.96
C ALA A 515 10.44 38.04 7.54
N SER A 516 11.74 38.30 7.28
CA SER A 516 12.46 39.45 7.84
C SER A 516 12.62 40.61 6.83
N ASP A 517 12.08 40.49 5.62
CA ASP A 517 12.25 41.44 4.50
C ASP A 517 13.73 41.77 4.28
N TYR A 518 14.54 40.72 4.12
CA TYR A 518 15.99 40.78 4.06
C TYR A 518 16.44 41.73 2.95
N PRO A 519 17.45 42.60 3.16
CA PRO A 519 17.80 43.69 2.23
C PRO A 519 18.05 43.24 0.78
N ASP A 520 18.58 42.04 0.58
CA ASP A 520 18.96 41.51 -0.73
C ASP A 520 18.03 40.35 -1.18
N LEU A 521 16.80 40.28 -0.68
CA LEU A 521 15.87 39.17 -0.88
C LEU A 521 15.72 38.78 -2.36
N LEU A 522 15.47 39.75 -3.23
CA LEU A 522 15.28 39.52 -4.65
C LEU A 522 16.53 38.95 -5.32
N SER A 523 17.72 39.43 -4.94
CA SER A 523 18.98 38.91 -5.44
C SER A 523 19.23 37.47 -5.01
N ILE A 524 19.06 37.20 -3.72
CA ILE A 524 19.21 35.87 -3.16
C ILE A 524 18.23 34.87 -3.80
N ALA A 525 16.96 35.27 -3.94
CA ALA A 525 15.93 34.44 -4.59
C ALA A 525 16.27 34.20 -6.06
N SER A 526 16.66 35.24 -6.83
CA SER A 526 17.03 35.11 -8.24
C SER A 526 18.24 34.20 -8.45
N ASP A 527 19.26 34.33 -7.60
CA ASP A 527 20.44 33.48 -7.63
C ASP A 527 20.08 31.99 -7.36
N LYS A 528 19.18 31.75 -6.41
CA LYS A 528 18.68 30.39 -6.13
C LYS A 528 17.83 29.85 -7.26
N ILE A 529 16.90 30.61 -7.80
CA ILE A 529 16.08 30.25 -8.96
C ILE A 529 16.95 29.85 -10.16
N SER A 530 18.04 30.58 -10.40
CA SER A 530 18.97 30.29 -11.50
C SER A 530 19.73 28.96 -11.36
N GLN A 531 19.78 28.37 -10.17
CA GLN A 531 20.45 27.09 -9.90
C GLN A 531 19.64 25.87 -10.37
N GLY A 532 18.39 26.04 -10.79
CA GLY A 532 17.53 25.01 -11.37
C GLY A 532 16.23 24.77 -10.63
N GLU A 533 15.47 23.81 -11.13
CA GLU A 533 14.09 23.54 -10.71
C GLU A 533 13.94 23.30 -9.19
N LYS A 534 14.78 22.45 -8.62
CA LYS A 534 14.73 22.11 -7.20
C LYS A 534 14.93 23.34 -6.30
N SER A 535 15.93 24.16 -6.63
CA SER A 535 16.22 25.38 -5.88
C SER A 535 15.12 26.43 -6.07
N ALA A 536 14.54 26.54 -7.26
CA ALA A 536 13.40 27.41 -7.53
C ALA A 536 12.16 26.97 -6.74
N ALA A 537 11.90 25.63 -6.64
CA ALA A 537 10.82 25.10 -5.83
C ALA A 537 11.00 25.38 -4.34
N MET A 538 12.23 25.32 -3.82
CA MET A 538 12.52 25.73 -2.43
C MET A 538 12.24 27.21 -2.19
N VAL A 539 12.53 28.09 -3.16
CA VAL A 539 12.18 29.51 -3.06
C VAL A 539 10.66 29.68 -3.02
N ALA A 540 9.93 28.95 -3.86
CA ALA A 540 8.47 28.95 -3.89
C ALA A 540 7.86 28.46 -2.56
N SER A 541 8.40 27.40 -1.99
CA SER A 541 8.00 26.86 -0.67
C SER A 541 8.29 27.87 0.45
N ALA A 542 9.43 28.56 0.39
CA ALA A 542 9.80 29.58 1.37
C ALA A 542 8.85 30.80 1.37
N VAL A 543 8.29 31.18 0.21
CA VAL A 543 7.19 32.16 0.15
C VAL A 543 6.01 31.70 0.98
N GLY A 544 5.67 30.39 0.91
CA GLY A 544 4.61 29.76 1.70
C GLY A 544 4.87 29.75 3.20
N GLY A 545 6.11 29.64 3.61
CA GLY A 545 6.52 29.61 5.01
C GLY A 545 6.34 30.95 5.77
N THR A 546 5.96 32.03 5.08
CA THR A 546 5.68 33.34 5.70
C THR A 546 4.17 33.49 5.97
N ARG A 547 3.79 34.37 6.93
CA ARG A 547 2.39 34.65 7.27
C ARG A 547 2.00 36.06 6.81
N GLY A 548 0.70 36.30 6.62
CA GLY A 548 0.15 37.60 6.25
C GLY A 548 0.21 37.88 4.74
N ALA A 549 -0.14 39.08 4.33
CA ALA A 549 -0.05 39.53 2.93
C ALA A 549 1.39 39.53 2.43
N LEU A 550 1.60 39.33 1.13
CA LEU A 550 2.92 39.41 0.53
C LEU A 550 3.42 40.86 0.57
N THR A 551 4.70 41.04 0.95
CA THR A 551 5.38 42.33 0.76
C THR A 551 5.66 42.56 -0.72
N THR A 552 5.92 43.84 -1.12
CA THR A 552 6.29 44.15 -2.49
C THR A 552 7.54 43.37 -2.97
N GLY A 553 8.48 43.08 -2.05
CA GLY A 553 9.67 42.27 -2.37
C GLY A 553 9.30 40.82 -2.69
N GLN A 554 8.43 40.23 -1.87
CA GLN A 554 7.93 38.88 -2.04
C GLN A 554 7.09 38.73 -3.33
N THR A 555 6.22 39.69 -3.65
CA THR A 555 5.44 39.71 -4.89
C THR A 555 6.37 39.68 -6.12
N ARG A 556 7.44 40.49 -6.13
CA ARG A 556 8.41 40.45 -7.20
C ARG A 556 9.14 39.12 -7.34
N VAL A 557 9.37 38.40 -6.23
CA VAL A 557 9.93 37.05 -6.30
C VAL A 557 8.92 36.07 -6.90
N VAL A 558 7.65 36.18 -6.57
CA VAL A 558 6.58 35.38 -7.19
C VAL A 558 6.54 35.67 -8.71
N ASP A 559 6.62 36.92 -9.13
CA ASP A 559 6.65 37.25 -10.56
C ASP A 559 7.84 36.57 -11.28
N VAL A 560 9.04 36.52 -10.66
CA VAL A 560 10.18 35.80 -11.21
C VAL A 560 9.92 34.29 -11.26
N LEU A 561 9.35 33.72 -10.23
CA LEU A 561 9.02 32.27 -10.16
C LEU A 561 8.04 31.88 -11.27
N LEU A 562 7.03 32.69 -11.55
CA LEU A 562 6.06 32.47 -12.63
C LEU A 562 6.69 32.41 -14.03
N THR A 563 7.90 32.96 -14.23
CA THR A 563 8.62 32.87 -15.51
C THR A 563 9.34 31.54 -15.71
N THR A 564 9.56 30.76 -14.66
CA THR A 564 10.41 29.55 -14.70
C THR A 564 9.77 28.37 -15.46
N ARG A 565 8.45 28.27 -15.48
CA ARG A 565 7.67 27.15 -16.05
C ARG A 565 7.98 25.75 -15.49
N HIS A 566 8.65 25.68 -14.33
CA HIS A 566 8.95 24.42 -13.67
C HIS A 566 7.75 23.89 -12.88
N PRO A 567 7.27 22.66 -13.12
CA PRO A 567 6.10 22.11 -12.42
C PRO A 567 6.21 22.14 -10.89
N ALA A 568 7.39 21.79 -10.33
CA ALA A 568 7.60 21.79 -8.88
C ALA A 568 7.44 23.17 -8.24
N VAL A 569 7.79 24.26 -8.98
CA VAL A 569 7.59 25.65 -8.53
C VAL A 569 6.10 25.93 -8.38
N TYR A 570 5.31 25.56 -9.38
CA TYR A 570 3.87 25.80 -9.35
C TYR A 570 3.17 24.95 -8.32
N SER A 571 3.56 23.70 -8.13
CA SER A 571 3.04 22.87 -7.03
C SER A 571 3.28 23.52 -5.67
N SER A 572 4.46 24.08 -5.43
CA SER A 572 4.78 24.79 -4.17
C SER A 572 4.02 26.11 -4.02
N LEU A 573 3.86 26.90 -5.10
CA LEU A 573 3.09 28.15 -5.06
C LEU A 573 1.60 27.89 -4.85
N LEU A 574 1.04 26.85 -5.48
CA LEU A 574 -0.34 26.46 -5.31
C LEU A 574 -0.61 25.90 -3.89
N ALA A 575 0.33 25.09 -3.37
CA ALA A 575 0.26 24.65 -1.97
C ALA A 575 0.25 25.87 -1.03
N THR A 576 1.08 26.88 -1.32
CA THR A 576 1.07 28.15 -0.57
C THR A 576 -0.30 28.84 -0.65
N ALA A 577 -0.87 28.95 -1.85
CA ALA A 577 -2.16 29.57 -2.07
C ALA A 577 -3.31 28.83 -1.35
N ARG A 578 -3.22 27.51 -1.21
CA ARG A 578 -4.18 26.69 -0.47
C ARG A 578 -4.23 27.04 1.03
N TRP A 579 -3.08 27.30 1.65
CA TRP A 579 -2.97 27.48 3.10
C TRP A 579 -2.94 28.95 3.55
N ARG A 580 -2.92 29.89 2.62
CA ARG A 580 -2.89 31.33 2.90
C ARG A 580 -4.13 32.04 2.37
N GLU A 581 -5.19 32.02 3.16
CA GLU A 581 -6.44 32.71 2.84
C GLU A 581 -6.28 34.22 2.61
N GLU A 582 -5.19 34.81 3.11
CA GLU A 582 -4.86 36.23 3.06
C GLU A 582 -4.16 36.65 1.74
N LEU A 583 -3.86 35.67 0.85
CA LEU A 583 -3.26 36.02 -0.45
C LEU A 583 -4.25 36.78 -1.32
N ASP A 584 -3.72 37.79 -2.00
CA ASP A 584 -4.49 38.57 -2.96
C ASP A 584 -5.06 37.66 -4.05
N PRO A 585 -6.37 37.68 -4.29
CA PRO A 585 -7.02 36.90 -5.35
C PRO A 585 -6.35 37.06 -6.72
N GLU A 586 -5.84 38.24 -7.06
CA GLU A 586 -5.16 38.51 -8.33
C GLU A 586 -3.85 37.71 -8.44
N VAL A 587 -3.11 37.59 -7.34
CA VAL A 587 -1.90 36.77 -7.27
C VAL A 587 -2.24 35.29 -7.42
N VAL A 588 -3.27 34.80 -6.74
CA VAL A 588 -3.69 33.38 -6.82
C VAL A 588 -4.17 33.05 -8.24
N LEU A 589 -4.94 33.92 -8.86
CA LEU A 589 -5.37 33.75 -10.26
C LEU A 589 -4.17 33.78 -11.22
N ALA A 590 -3.19 34.66 -11.02
CA ALA A 590 -1.99 34.70 -11.84
C ALA A 590 -1.20 33.39 -11.74
N ILE A 591 -1.07 32.80 -10.54
CA ILE A 591 -0.45 31.49 -10.33
C ILE A 591 -1.23 30.39 -11.07
N LEU A 592 -2.57 30.34 -10.91
CA LEU A 592 -3.43 29.34 -11.54
C LEU A 592 -3.38 29.44 -13.09
N HIS A 593 -3.37 30.66 -13.64
CA HIS A 593 -3.28 30.85 -15.08
C HIS A 593 -1.94 30.48 -15.67
N ALA A 594 -0.85 30.74 -14.96
CA ALA A 594 0.50 30.43 -15.40
C ALA A 594 0.90 28.96 -15.18
N ALA A 595 0.24 28.26 -14.26
CA ALA A 595 0.55 26.86 -13.88
C ALA A 595 0.34 25.90 -15.06
N PRO A 596 1.26 24.95 -15.32
CA PRO A 596 1.16 24.00 -16.43
C PRO A 596 0.21 22.81 -16.08
N ILE A 597 -1.07 23.13 -15.85
CA ILE A 597 -2.11 22.18 -15.44
C ILE A 597 -2.26 21.06 -16.49
N GLU A 598 -2.21 21.41 -17.77
CA GLU A 598 -2.46 20.52 -18.90
C GLU A 598 -1.47 19.38 -19.04
N THR A 599 -0.25 19.57 -18.52
CA THR A 599 0.89 18.68 -18.78
C THR A 599 1.41 18.00 -17.52
N ASN A 600 0.91 18.36 -16.33
CA ASN A 600 1.43 17.85 -15.08
C ASN A 600 0.32 17.56 -14.07
N SER A 601 0.14 16.28 -13.74
CA SER A 601 -0.91 15.82 -12.82
C SER A 601 -0.76 16.39 -11.41
N ALA A 602 0.46 16.50 -10.87
CA ALA A 602 0.67 17.03 -9.53
C ALA A 602 0.33 18.55 -9.45
N VAL A 603 0.59 19.30 -10.53
CA VAL A 603 0.19 20.71 -10.62
C VAL A 603 -1.33 20.83 -10.75
N ALA A 604 -1.96 19.98 -11.54
CA ALA A 604 -3.41 19.94 -11.67
C ALA A 604 -4.09 19.62 -10.34
N GLU A 605 -3.58 18.64 -9.59
CA GLU A 605 -4.04 18.30 -8.25
C GLU A 605 -3.93 19.49 -7.29
N ALA A 606 -2.78 20.14 -7.25
CA ALA A 606 -2.58 21.32 -6.42
C ALA A 606 -3.53 22.47 -6.83
N ALA A 607 -3.79 22.67 -8.13
CA ALA A 607 -4.74 23.66 -8.61
C ALA A 607 -6.19 23.33 -8.22
N ALA A 608 -6.61 22.05 -8.35
CA ALA A 608 -7.91 21.59 -7.88
C ALA A 608 -8.07 21.84 -6.38
N SER A 609 -7.03 21.55 -5.60
CA SER A 609 -7.00 21.77 -4.15
C SER A 609 -7.15 23.26 -3.76
N VAL A 610 -6.56 24.19 -4.51
CA VAL A 610 -6.76 25.63 -4.32
C VAL A 610 -8.21 26.00 -4.62
N LEU A 611 -8.75 25.54 -5.72
CA LEU A 611 -10.11 25.87 -6.18
C LEU A 611 -11.24 25.27 -5.31
N THR A 612 -10.93 24.19 -4.58
CA THR A 612 -11.86 23.54 -3.65
C THR A 612 -11.67 23.97 -2.20
N GLY A 613 -10.51 24.52 -1.85
CA GLY A 613 -10.17 24.95 -0.48
C GLY A 613 -10.88 26.23 -0.05
N SER A 614 -10.65 26.60 1.22
CA SER A 614 -11.02 27.90 1.79
C SER A 614 -10.00 28.96 1.37
N THR A 615 -9.88 29.21 0.09
CA THR A 615 -8.94 30.17 -0.49
C THR A 615 -9.62 31.48 -0.88
N SER A 616 -8.82 32.47 -1.27
CA SER A 616 -9.35 33.75 -1.81
C SER A 616 -10.02 33.58 -3.19
N VAL A 617 -9.84 32.43 -3.88
CA VAL A 617 -10.39 32.15 -5.22
C VAL A 617 -11.10 30.78 -5.21
N PRO A 618 -12.24 30.63 -4.52
CA PRO A 618 -13.00 29.39 -4.55
C PRO A 618 -13.67 29.20 -5.92
N TRP A 619 -13.88 27.94 -6.34
CA TRP A 619 -14.49 27.58 -7.63
C TRP A 619 -15.78 28.34 -7.97
N ALA A 620 -16.63 28.55 -6.98
CA ALA A 620 -17.92 29.25 -7.17
C ALA A 620 -17.76 30.75 -7.45
N SER A 621 -16.63 31.36 -7.11
CA SER A 621 -16.38 32.79 -7.38
C SER A 621 -15.85 33.08 -8.78
N LEU A 622 -15.39 32.03 -9.50
CA LEU A 622 -14.91 32.17 -10.87
C LEU A 622 -16.08 32.53 -11.83
N SER A 623 -15.78 33.30 -12.87
CA SER A 623 -16.68 33.51 -13.99
C SER A 623 -16.94 32.20 -14.76
N ALA A 624 -18.03 32.17 -15.54
CA ALA A 624 -18.35 31.01 -16.39
C ALA A 624 -17.19 30.68 -17.37
N ASP A 625 -16.58 31.75 -17.95
CA ASP A 625 -15.49 31.60 -18.89
C ASP A 625 -14.21 31.05 -18.22
N GLU A 626 -13.87 31.49 -17.01
CA GLU A 626 -12.74 30.96 -16.24
C GLU A 626 -12.94 29.49 -15.84
N ARG A 627 -14.14 29.13 -15.38
CA ARG A 627 -14.47 27.72 -15.11
C ARG A 627 -14.34 26.87 -16.36
N ALA A 628 -14.85 27.33 -17.51
CA ALA A 628 -14.72 26.62 -18.77
C ALA A 628 -13.25 26.46 -19.17
N LEU A 629 -12.43 27.50 -19.02
CA LEU A 629 -10.99 27.47 -19.28
C LEU A 629 -10.29 26.42 -18.40
N PHE A 630 -10.52 26.43 -17.09
CA PHE A 630 -9.88 25.44 -16.20
C PHE A 630 -10.38 24.02 -16.47
N MET A 631 -11.65 23.83 -16.76
CA MET A 631 -12.16 22.51 -17.17
C MET A 631 -11.49 22.01 -18.45
N ASP A 632 -11.25 22.88 -19.43
CA ASP A 632 -10.53 22.53 -20.66
C ASP A 632 -9.07 22.14 -20.39
N ARG A 633 -8.41 22.82 -19.46
CA ARG A 633 -7.04 22.53 -19.04
C ARG A 633 -6.95 21.22 -18.28
N PHE A 634 -7.84 21.00 -17.34
CA PHE A 634 -7.96 19.72 -16.61
C PHE A 634 -8.31 18.55 -17.55
N ALA A 635 -9.08 18.79 -18.60
CA ALA A 635 -9.39 17.74 -19.58
C ALA A 635 -8.14 17.28 -20.35
N GLN A 636 -7.09 18.08 -20.39
CA GLN A 636 -5.83 17.74 -21.05
C GLN A 636 -4.81 17.06 -20.13
N THR A 637 -4.98 17.16 -18.83
CA THR A 637 -4.05 16.60 -17.82
C THR A 637 -3.99 15.07 -17.93
N PRO A 638 -2.80 14.47 -17.93
CA PRO A 638 -2.64 13.02 -18.11
C PRO A 638 -3.43 12.16 -17.11
N SER A 639 -3.38 12.51 -15.83
CA SER A 639 -4.14 11.81 -14.79
C SER A 639 -4.65 12.80 -13.73
N LEU A 640 -5.84 12.55 -13.19
CA LEU A 640 -6.50 13.37 -12.18
C LEU A 640 -6.88 12.49 -10.99
N ASP A 641 -5.89 12.10 -10.23
CA ASP A 641 -6.00 11.12 -9.13
C ASP A 641 -6.30 11.77 -7.77
N ALA A 642 -6.97 12.89 -7.69
CA ALA A 642 -7.12 13.56 -6.42
C ALA A 642 -8.52 13.55 -5.86
N TYR A 643 -8.61 13.37 -4.54
CA TYR A 643 -9.81 13.64 -3.76
C TYR A 643 -10.35 15.05 -4.03
N ASP A 644 -9.46 16.05 -4.08
CA ASP A 644 -9.82 17.45 -4.35
C ASP A 644 -10.44 17.65 -5.72
N PHE A 645 -10.06 16.83 -6.73
CA PHE A 645 -10.71 16.88 -8.02
C PHE A 645 -12.15 16.35 -7.98
N GLY A 646 -12.43 15.30 -7.22
CA GLY A 646 -13.79 14.84 -6.97
C GLY A 646 -14.67 15.89 -6.30
N GLU A 647 -14.11 16.65 -5.36
CA GLU A 647 -14.78 17.78 -4.72
C GLU A 647 -15.04 18.92 -5.72
N LEU A 648 -14.08 19.24 -6.60
CA LEU A 648 -14.24 20.21 -7.67
C LEU A 648 -15.37 19.81 -8.63
N MET A 649 -15.42 18.53 -9.00
CA MET A 649 -16.50 17.98 -9.82
C MET A 649 -17.86 18.09 -9.13
N THR A 650 -17.92 17.83 -7.82
CA THR A 650 -19.15 18.00 -7.02
C THR A 650 -19.66 19.45 -7.10
N ARG A 651 -18.76 20.43 -6.98
CA ARG A 651 -19.10 21.86 -7.11
C ARG A 651 -19.52 22.24 -8.53
N GLN A 652 -18.85 21.70 -9.55
CA GLN A 652 -19.19 21.94 -10.93
C GLN A 652 -20.57 21.35 -11.27
N ILE A 653 -20.87 20.15 -10.82
CA ILE A 653 -22.18 19.51 -11.00
C ILE A 653 -23.31 20.36 -10.38
N ALA A 654 -23.06 20.94 -9.21
CA ALA A 654 -24.04 21.80 -8.56
C ALA A 654 -24.31 23.11 -9.34
N ILE A 655 -23.32 23.60 -10.10
CA ILE A 655 -23.43 24.83 -10.92
C ILE A 655 -23.98 24.52 -12.31
N ASP A 656 -23.35 23.55 -13.00
CA ASP A 656 -23.70 23.15 -14.37
C ASP A 656 -23.38 21.66 -14.57
N PRO A 657 -24.35 20.78 -14.36
CA PRO A 657 -24.16 19.33 -14.48
C PRO A 657 -23.88 18.88 -15.92
N TYR A 658 -24.36 19.60 -16.94
CA TYR A 658 -24.05 19.25 -18.33
C TYR A 658 -22.62 19.57 -18.72
N ALA A 659 -22.06 20.70 -18.26
CA ALA A 659 -20.64 21.01 -18.46
C ALA A 659 -19.73 20.00 -17.73
N ALA A 660 -20.13 19.56 -16.53
CA ALA A 660 -19.41 18.51 -15.81
C ALA A 660 -19.44 17.17 -16.57
N LEU A 661 -20.60 16.78 -17.10
CA LEU A 661 -20.74 15.57 -17.91
C LEU A 661 -19.93 15.65 -19.19
N ALA A 662 -20.02 16.76 -19.92
CA ALA A 662 -19.23 16.98 -21.15
C ALA A 662 -17.70 16.94 -20.89
N PHE A 663 -17.25 17.37 -19.72
CA PHE A 663 -15.87 17.24 -19.32
C PHE A 663 -15.45 15.76 -19.17
N LEU A 664 -16.22 14.93 -18.47
CA LEU A 664 -15.92 13.50 -18.32
C LEU A 664 -15.92 12.79 -19.68
N GLN A 665 -16.91 13.07 -20.52
CA GLN A 665 -17.01 12.55 -21.89
C GLN A 665 -15.74 12.90 -22.70
N ARG A 666 -15.29 14.17 -22.67
CA ARG A 666 -14.06 14.60 -23.37
C ARG A 666 -12.82 13.88 -22.86
N ARG A 667 -12.72 13.62 -21.55
CA ARG A 667 -11.58 12.86 -21.01
C ARG A 667 -11.57 11.43 -21.52
N ILE A 668 -12.72 10.76 -21.52
CA ILE A 668 -12.86 9.39 -22.04
C ILE A 668 -12.55 9.35 -23.56
N ASP A 669 -13.04 10.30 -24.35
CA ASP A 669 -12.71 10.39 -25.76
C ASP A 669 -11.21 10.58 -25.98
N ARG A 670 -10.56 11.42 -25.17
CA ARG A 670 -9.14 11.68 -25.25
C ARG A 670 -8.28 10.44 -24.86
N GLN A 671 -8.71 9.63 -23.93
CA GLN A 671 -8.03 8.37 -23.58
C GLN A 671 -7.93 7.43 -24.78
N ASN A 672 -8.97 7.42 -25.62
CA ASN A 672 -9.01 6.61 -26.82
C ASN A 672 -8.17 7.15 -27.99
N GLU A 673 -7.83 8.43 -27.98
CA GLU A 673 -7.13 9.14 -29.06
C GLU A 673 -5.75 9.67 -28.62
N GLY A 674 -5.46 9.67 -27.32
CA GLY A 674 -4.31 10.31 -26.70
C GLY A 674 -3.10 9.41 -26.50
N PRO A 675 -2.09 9.91 -25.80
CA PRO A 675 -0.88 9.15 -25.46
C PRO A 675 -1.17 8.02 -24.50
N ASP A 676 -0.33 6.97 -24.53
CA ASP A 676 -0.49 5.74 -23.74
C ASP A 676 -0.51 5.93 -22.20
N ASP A 677 -0.02 7.07 -21.71
CA ASP A 677 0.02 7.42 -20.28
C ASP A 677 -1.18 8.27 -19.82
N TYR A 678 -2.15 8.52 -20.70
CA TYR A 678 -3.35 9.28 -20.35
C TYR A 678 -4.39 8.37 -19.72
N ASP A 679 -4.78 8.70 -18.48
CA ASP A 679 -5.83 8.02 -17.72
C ASP A 679 -7.01 8.98 -17.54
N ALA A 680 -8.14 8.66 -18.12
CA ALA A 680 -9.31 9.55 -18.13
C ALA A 680 -9.88 9.75 -16.73
N LEU A 681 -10.06 8.65 -16.01
CA LEU A 681 -10.81 8.60 -14.76
C LEU A 681 -10.15 7.67 -13.74
N PRO A 682 -8.88 7.93 -13.36
CA PRO A 682 -8.18 7.11 -12.38
C PRO A 682 -8.97 7.12 -11.07
N TYR A 683 -9.08 5.96 -10.44
CA TYR A 683 -9.75 5.80 -9.13
C TYR A 683 -11.19 6.36 -9.09
N LEU A 684 -11.90 6.27 -10.21
CA LEU A 684 -13.30 6.76 -10.30
C LEU A 684 -14.14 6.26 -9.13
N GLU A 685 -13.96 5.01 -8.69
CA GLU A 685 -14.69 4.42 -7.57
C GLU A 685 -14.55 5.19 -6.25
N SER A 686 -13.42 5.83 -6.02
CA SER A 686 -13.14 6.62 -4.81
C SER A 686 -13.45 8.11 -4.93
N MET A 687 -13.77 8.61 -6.11
CA MET A 687 -14.11 10.04 -6.31
C MET A 687 -15.46 10.40 -5.70
N PRO A 688 -15.54 11.41 -4.83
CA PRO A 688 -16.76 11.76 -4.10
C PRO A 688 -17.73 12.66 -4.91
N PHE A 689 -18.03 12.36 -6.17
CA PHE A 689 -19.01 13.12 -6.92
C PHE A 689 -20.21 12.27 -7.37
N SER A 690 -21.35 12.91 -7.60
CA SER A 690 -22.57 12.24 -8.03
C SER A 690 -23.49 13.22 -8.76
N PHE A 691 -24.05 12.78 -9.88
CA PHE A 691 -25.06 13.52 -10.63
C PHE A 691 -26.52 13.38 -10.09
N ARG A 692 -26.69 12.54 -9.10
CA ARG A 692 -28.00 12.10 -8.58
C ARG A 692 -28.89 13.21 -8.10
N ALA A 693 -28.31 14.29 -7.58
CA ALA A 693 -29.06 15.45 -7.10
C ALA A 693 -29.38 16.46 -8.21
N SER A 694 -29.00 16.19 -9.45
CA SER A 694 -29.24 17.11 -10.57
C SER A 694 -30.75 17.18 -10.92
N PRO A 695 -31.30 18.38 -11.12
CA PRO A 695 -32.74 18.55 -11.36
C PRO A 695 -33.21 17.91 -12.67
N ASP A 696 -32.36 17.76 -13.66
CA ASP A 696 -32.62 17.11 -14.95
C ASP A 696 -31.77 15.83 -15.13
N LEU A 697 -31.80 14.95 -14.15
CA LEU A 697 -31.08 13.68 -14.21
C LEU A 697 -31.48 12.81 -15.42
N PRO A 698 -32.78 12.70 -15.82
CA PRO A 698 -33.15 11.95 -17.01
C PRO A 698 -32.57 12.52 -18.31
N GLY A 699 -32.48 13.85 -18.42
CA GLY A 699 -31.84 14.53 -19.55
C GLY A 699 -30.34 14.23 -19.63
N LEU A 700 -29.63 14.27 -18.50
CA LEU A 700 -28.22 13.92 -18.41
C LEU A 700 -27.95 12.48 -18.79
N ILE A 701 -28.75 11.54 -18.30
CA ILE A 701 -28.66 10.12 -18.63
C ILE A 701 -28.87 9.91 -20.12
N ARG A 702 -29.88 10.55 -20.70
CA ARG A 702 -30.12 10.45 -22.15
C ARG A 702 -28.97 11.02 -22.95
N ASN A 703 -28.45 12.18 -22.59
CA ASN A 703 -27.28 12.79 -23.24
C ASN A 703 -26.08 11.85 -23.21
N HIS A 704 -25.84 11.24 -22.06
CA HIS A 704 -24.69 10.32 -21.91
C HIS A 704 -24.87 9.02 -22.69
N ILE A 705 -26.07 8.47 -22.75
CA ILE A 705 -26.40 7.29 -23.56
C ILE A 705 -26.26 7.62 -25.05
N ASP A 706 -26.76 8.76 -25.51
CA ASP A 706 -26.63 9.17 -26.90
C ASP A 706 -25.15 9.33 -27.27
N TRP A 707 -24.33 9.94 -26.41
CA TRP A 707 -22.88 10.03 -26.60
C TRP A 707 -22.20 8.65 -26.63
N LEU A 708 -22.59 7.69 -25.78
CA LEU A 708 -22.06 6.32 -25.81
C LEU A 708 -22.38 5.62 -27.14
N LEU A 709 -23.50 5.93 -27.75
CA LEU A 709 -23.99 5.33 -28.99
C LEU A 709 -23.44 5.99 -30.26
N GLU A 710 -22.89 7.20 -30.17
CA GLU A 710 -22.33 7.92 -31.35
C GLU A 710 -21.06 7.28 -31.89
N ASP A 711 -20.27 6.60 -31.05
CA ASP A 711 -19.04 5.91 -31.48
C ASP A 711 -19.19 4.41 -31.25
N ALA A 712 -18.42 3.61 -32.00
CA ALA A 712 -18.49 2.16 -31.89
C ALA A 712 -18.34 1.72 -30.43
N PRO A 713 -19.22 0.86 -29.89
CA PRO A 713 -19.37 0.60 -28.46
C PRO A 713 -18.13 0.10 -27.72
N HIS A 714 -17.04 -0.16 -28.42
CA HIS A 714 -15.79 -0.70 -27.84
C HIS A 714 -14.84 0.35 -27.32
N ARG A 715 -14.91 1.61 -27.71
CA ARG A 715 -13.97 2.66 -27.31
C ARG A 715 -14.37 3.42 -26.05
N ARG A 716 -15.65 3.66 -25.82
CA ARG A 716 -16.19 4.40 -24.68
C ARG A 716 -16.70 3.47 -23.56
N GLY A 717 -16.58 2.15 -23.73
CA GLY A 717 -17.40 1.16 -23.05
C GLY A 717 -17.22 1.11 -21.53
N HIS A 718 -16.00 0.96 -21.02
CA HIS A 718 -15.80 0.73 -19.59
C HIS A 718 -16.04 2.01 -18.78
N ASP A 719 -15.28 3.06 -19.05
CA ASP A 719 -15.30 4.29 -18.25
C ASP A 719 -16.60 5.07 -18.44
N GLY A 720 -17.17 5.02 -19.65
CA GLY A 720 -18.48 5.63 -19.90
C GLY A 720 -19.60 4.93 -19.15
N LEU A 721 -19.56 3.61 -19.02
CA LEU A 721 -20.52 2.85 -18.21
C LEU A 721 -20.35 3.15 -16.72
N ASP A 722 -19.12 3.31 -16.22
CA ASP A 722 -18.87 3.67 -14.84
C ASP A 722 -19.38 5.07 -14.49
N VAL A 723 -19.26 6.03 -15.41
CA VAL A 723 -19.88 7.35 -15.25
C VAL A 723 -21.41 7.23 -15.21
N LEU A 724 -21.99 6.42 -16.09
CA LEU A 724 -23.43 6.19 -16.12
C LEU A 724 -23.95 5.57 -14.81
N GLN A 725 -23.22 4.59 -14.25
CA GLN A 725 -23.57 3.98 -12.96
C GLN A 725 -23.59 4.98 -11.81
N ARG A 726 -22.77 6.03 -11.86
CA ARG A 726 -22.76 7.12 -10.88
C ARG A 726 -23.94 8.08 -11.00
N MET A 727 -24.69 8.02 -12.08
CA MET A 727 -25.95 8.73 -12.23
C MET A 727 -27.10 8.00 -11.55
N PHE A 728 -26.99 6.67 -11.35
CA PHE A 728 -28.04 5.86 -10.74
C PHE A 728 -27.84 5.69 -9.23
N VAL A 729 -28.84 5.95 -8.41
CA VAL A 729 -28.88 5.51 -6.98
C VAL A 729 -29.59 4.19 -6.84
N GLY A 730 -30.51 4.01 -7.69
CA GLY A 730 -31.39 2.90 -7.88
C GLY A 730 -32.07 3.18 -9.23
N TYR A 731 -32.76 2.24 -9.73
CA TYR A 731 -33.44 2.42 -11.00
C TYR A 731 -34.75 3.18 -10.74
N GLU A 732 -34.62 4.48 -10.68
CA GLU A 732 -35.78 5.40 -10.60
C GLU A 732 -36.70 5.19 -11.81
N GLU A 733 -37.98 5.47 -11.67
CA GLU A 733 -38.99 5.17 -12.68
C GLU A 733 -38.61 5.73 -14.06
N ASP A 734 -38.05 6.93 -14.11
CA ASP A 734 -37.63 7.59 -15.35
C ASP A 734 -36.44 6.89 -16.03
N VAL A 735 -35.49 6.36 -15.23
CA VAL A 735 -34.35 5.58 -15.73
C VAL A 735 -34.82 4.25 -16.27
N LEU A 736 -35.73 3.60 -15.56
CA LEU A 736 -36.33 2.34 -15.99
C LEU A 736 -37.14 2.52 -17.28
N ALA A 737 -37.91 3.61 -17.38
CA ALA A 737 -38.64 3.96 -18.59
C ALA A 737 -37.70 4.18 -19.78
N LEU A 738 -36.55 4.84 -19.56
CA LEU A 738 -35.54 5.05 -20.59
C LEU A 738 -34.94 3.73 -21.04
N LEU A 739 -34.52 2.84 -20.13
CA LEU A 739 -33.98 1.52 -20.47
C LEU A 739 -35.00 0.68 -21.26
N LEU A 740 -36.27 0.68 -20.85
CA LEU A 740 -37.34 0.02 -21.61
C LEU A 740 -37.52 0.61 -23.01
N SER A 741 -37.44 1.95 -23.15
CA SER A 741 -37.50 2.58 -24.47
C SER A 741 -36.34 2.15 -25.38
N LEU A 742 -35.15 2.01 -24.83
CA LEU A 742 -33.96 1.49 -25.57
C LEU A 742 -34.19 0.04 -26.01
N ILE A 743 -34.74 -0.81 -25.15
CA ILE A 743 -35.07 -2.21 -25.49
C ILE A 743 -36.09 -2.25 -26.64
N GLN A 744 -37.10 -1.40 -26.58
CA GLN A 744 -38.13 -1.35 -27.62
C GLN A 744 -37.65 -0.86 -28.99
N THR A 745 -36.47 -0.20 -29.07
CA THR A 745 -35.90 0.23 -30.35
C THR A 745 -35.42 -0.94 -31.21
N GLN A 746 -35.22 -2.11 -30.64
CA GLN A 746 -34.70 -3.33 -31.28
C GLN A 746 -33.34 -3.14 -32.00
N GLN A 747 -32.59 -2.11 -31.67
CA GLN A 747 -31.29 -1.85 -32.26
C GLN A 747 -30.20 -2.60 -31.47
N PRO A 748 -29.34 -3.42 -32.13
CA PRO A 748 -28.35 -4.26 -31.47
C PRO A 748 -27.43 -3.50 -30.54
N ASP A 749 -26.93 -2.33 -30.94
CA ASP A 749 -26.01 -1.51 -30.16
C ASP A 749 -26.67 -1.00 -28.87
N ARG A 750 -27.94 -0.59 -28.96
CA ARG A 750 -28.69 -0.14 -27.78
C ARG A 750 -29.03 -1.28 -26.83
N LEU A 751 -29.31 -2.46 -27.35
CA LEU A 751 -29.53 -3.65 -26.54
C LEU A 751 -28.23 -4.12 -25.86
N GLY A 752 -27.10 -4.02 -26.56
CA GLY A 752 -25.77 -4.26 -25.97
C GLY A 752 -25.49 -3.31 -24.80
N LEU A 753 -25.81 -2.02 -24.95
CA LEU A 753 -25.67 -1.03 -23.88
C LEU A 753 -26.61 -1.32 -22.69
N VAL A 754 -27.88 -1.65 -22.94
CA VAL A 754 -28.83 -2.04 -21.89
C VAL A 754 -28.32 -3.26 -21.12
N ARG A 755 -27.79 -4.26 -21.81
CA ARG A 755 -27.18 -5.44 -21.19
C ARG A 755 -26.00 -5.04 -20.27
N ALA A 756 -25.10 -4.17 -20.74
CA ALA A 756 -23.94 -3.74 -19.96
C ALA A 756 -24.38 -2.94 -18.71
N ILE A 757 -25.38 -2.06 -18.83
CA ILE A 757 -25.95 -1.32 -17.69
C ILE A 757 -26.57 -2.29 -16.69
N LEU A 758 -27.36 -3.26 -17.15
CA LEU A 758 -28.02 -4.23 -16.27
C LEU A 758 -27.01 -5.19 -15.60
N ALA A 759 -25.94 -5.56 -16.28
CA ALA A 759 -24.86 -6.39 -15.71
C ALA A 759 -24.08 -5.67 -14.62
N GLY A 760 -23.93 -4.35 -14.73
CA GLY A 760 -23.32 -3.49 -13.71
C GLY A 760 -24.30 -2.96 -12.64
N ALA A 761 -25.58 -3.36 -12.69
CA ALA A 761 -26.58 -2.93 -11.74
C ALA A 761 -26.25 -3.33 -10.29
N PRO A 762 -26.64 -2.50 -9.30
CA PRO A 762 -26.49 -2.87 -7.90
C PRO A 762 -27.10 -4.25 -7.60
N ARG A 763 -26.45 -5.01 -6.73
CA ARG A 763 -26.80 -6.41 -6.40
C ARG A 763 -28.25 -6.65 -6.01
N ASP A 764 -28.93 -5.64 -5.52
CA ASP A 764 -30.33 -5.67 -5.09
C ASP A 764 -31.32 -5.06 -6.13
N PHE A 765 -30.82 -4.77 -7.33
CA PHE A 765 -31.66 -4.15 -8.39
C PHE A 765 -32.90 -4.97 -8.72
N VAL A 766 -32.72 -6.28 -8.97
CA VAL A 766 -33.82 -7.17 -9.30
C VAL A 766 -34.88 -7.20 -8.16
N LEU A 767 -34.41 -7.06 -6.93
CA LEU A 767 -35.26 -7.02 -5.73
C LEU A 767 -36.04 -5.70 -5.60
N ARG A 768 -35.44 -4.59 -6.04
CA ARG A 768 -36.06 -3.25 -5.93
C ARG A 768 -36.98 -2.87 -7.10
N ALA A 769 -36.77 -3.51 -8.25
CA ALA A 769 -37.52 -3.18 -9.47
C ALA A 769 -38.15 -4.42 -10.15
N PRO A 770 -38.92 -5.27 -9.44
CA PRO A 770 -39.50 -6.50 -10.01
C PRO A 770 -40.43 -6.22 -11.18
N SER A 771 -41.19 -5.12 -11.13
CA SER A 771 -42.07 -4.70 -12.22
C SER A 771 -41.33 -4.30 -13.49
N PHE A 772 -40.11 -3.74 -13.35
CA PHE A 772 -39.24 -3.44 -14.48
C PHE A 772 -38.74 -4.75 -15.11
N VAL A 773 -38.22 -5.69 -14.29
CA VAL A 773 -37.74 -6.96 -14.78
C VAL A 773 -38.81 -7.70 -15.58
N ALA A 774 -40.05 -7.74 -15.06
CA ALA A 774 -41.17 -8.34 -15.75
C ALA A 774 -41.45 -7.66 -17.10
N ARG A 775 -41.52 -6.33 -17.15
CA ARG A 775 -41.74 -5.56 -18.39
C ARG A 775 -40.55 -5.68 -19.36
N ALA A 776 -39.30 -5.75 -18.87
CA ALA A 776 -38.12 -5.95 -19.69
C ALA A 776 -38.12 -7.34 -20.36
N ILE A 777 -38.52 -8.37 -19.62
CA ILE A 777 -38.67 -9.74 -20.17
C ILE A 777 -39.78 -9.76 -21.23
N GLU A 778 -40.92 -9.10 -20.99
CA GLU A 778 -41.99 -9.02 -21.96
C GLU A 778 -41.55 -8.29 -23.23
N ALA A 779 -40.83 -7.17 -23.10
CA ALA A 779 -40.29 -6.45 -24.23
C ALA A 779 -39.18 -7.27 -24.98
N ALA A 780 -38.35 -7.99 -24.25
CA ALA A 780 -37.32 -8.86 -24.83
C ALA A 780 -37.94 -10.05 -25.59
N SER A 781 -39.04 -10.59 -25.12
CA SER A 781 -39.76 -11.70 -25.78
C SER A 781 -40.30 -11.34 -27.16
N ALA A 782 -40.43 -10.05 -27.48
CA ALA A 782 -40.78 -9.55 -28.78
C ALA A 782 -39.62 -9.38 -29.77
N LEU A 783 -38.37 -9.61 -29.31
CA LEU A 783 -37.14 -9.43 -30.09
C LEU A 783 -36.77 -10.70 -30.88
N PRO A 784 -35.99 -10.64 -31.99
CA PRO A 784 -35.37 -11.78 -32.60
C PRO A 784 -34.48 -12.54 -31.58
N GLY A 785 -34.54 -13.87 -31.54
CA GLY A 785 -34.03 -14.73 -30.50
C GLY A 785 -32.57 -14.49 -30.03
N SER A 786 -31.67 -13.95 -30.86
CA SER A 786 -30.31 -13.55 -30.44
C SER A 786 -30.28 -12.29 -29.54
N LEU A 787 -31.15 -11.32 -29.86
CA LEU A 787 -31.24 -10.05 -29.13
C LEU A 787 -31.99 -10.24 -27.81
N GLU A 788 -33.04 -11.06 -27.78
CA GLU A 788 -33.75 -11.50 -26.58
C GLU A 788 -32.77 -12.13 -25.58
N ARG A 789 -31.93 -13.05 -26.06
CA ARG A 789 -30.92 -13.72 -25.26
C ARG A 789 -29.94 -12.73 -24.60
N ASP A 790 -29.50 -11.69 -25.31
CA ASP A 790 -28.55 -10.72 -24.79
C ASP A 790 -29.15 -9.85 -23.66
N VAL A 791 -30.42 -9.48 -23.75
CA VAL A 791 -31.12 -8.74 -22.67
C VAL A 791 -31.35 -9.66 -21.47
N ILE A 792 -31.80 -10.88 -21.69
CA ILE A 792 -32.07 -11.88 -20.64
C ILE A 792 -30.75 -12.23 -19.89
N LEU A 793 -29.62 -12.38 -20.61
CA LEU A 793 -28.31 -12.62 -19.98
C LEU A 793 -27.85 -11.45 -19.08
N GLY A 794 -28.14 -10.21 -19.49
CA GLY A 794 -27.85 -9.05 -18.65
C GLY A 794 -28.68 -9.04 -17.35
N LEU A 795 -29.98 -9.34 -17.45
CA LEU A 795 -30.88 -9.48 -16.30
C LEU A 795 -30.48 -10.67 -15.41
N HIS A 796 -30.07 -11.79 -16.01
CA HIS A 796 -29.60 -12.97 -15.26
C HIS A 796 -28.34 -12.68 -14.47
N GLY A 797 -27.34 -12.02 -15.06
CA GLY A 797 -26.11 -11.63 -14.36
C GLY A 797 -26.39 -10.78 -13.10
N SER A 798 -27.34 -9.84 -13.21
CA SER A 798 -27.76 -9.01 -12.06
C SER A 798 -28.48 -9.82 -10.99
N ALA A 799 -29.32 -10.80 -11.40
CA ALA A 799 -30.08 -11.65 -10.48
C ALA A 799 -29.20 -12.67 -9.76
N GLU A 800 -28.26 -13.31 -10.48
CA GLU A 800 -27.34 -14.31 -9.91
C GLU A 800 -26.41 -13.68 -8.87
N TYR A 801 -25.91 -12.50 -9.14
CA TYR A 801 -25.07 -11.77 -8.18
C TYR A 801 -25.85 -11.33 -6.93
N GLY A 802 -27.14 -11.00 -7.06
CA GLY A 802 -28.01 -10.63 -5.95
C GLY A 802 -28.37 -11.82 -5.04
N SER A 803 -28.60 -12.97 -5.62
CA SER A 803 -29.01 -14.19 -4.88
C SER A 803 -27.88 -14.80 -4.04
N HIS A 804 -26.61 -14.65 -4.45
CA HIS A 804 -25.45 -15.17 -3.71
C HIS A 804 -25.04 -14.31 -2.51
N SER A 805 -25.47 -13.07 -2.43
CA SER A 805 -25.04 -12.15 -1.37
C SER A 805 -25.91 -12.16 -0.11
N ARG A 806 -27.10 -12.74 -0.16
CA ARG A 806 -27.95 -12.95 1.03
C ARG A 806 -27.99 -14.43 1.39
N ALA A 807 -27.21 -14.75 2.42
CA ALA A 807 -27.24 -16.03 3.07
C ALA A 807 -28.66 -16.36 3.55
N ILE A 808 -29.29 -17.38 2.87
CA ILE A 808 -30.04 -18.45 3.51
C ILE A 808 -30.74 -18.02 4.81
N GLY A 809 -32.07 -17.80 4.73
CA GLY A 809 -32.87 -17.83 5.92
C GLY A 809 -34.00 -16.81 6.09
N THR A 810 -34.48 -16.18 5.04
CA THR A 810 -35.72 -15.36 5.16
C THR A 810 -36.89 -16.06 4.51
N ASP A 811 -37.95 -16.29 5.31
CA ASP A 811 -39.25 -16.79 4.86
C ASP A 811 -40.15 -15.68 4.27
N ASP A 812 -39.56 -14.58 3.76
CA ASP A 812 -40.28 -13.50 3.16
C ASP A 812 -40.88 -13.94 1.80
N PRO A 813 -42.21 -13.92 1.64
CA PRO A 813 -42.89 -14.37 0.40
C PRO A 813 -42.44 -13.60 -0.85
N GLU A 814 -42.05 -12.32 -0.74
CA GLU A 814 -41.49 -11.55 -1.85
C GLU A 814 -40.09 -12.02 -2.24
N GLU A 815 -39.22 -12.34 -1.29
CA GLU A 815 -37.90 -12.92 -1.55
C GLU A 815 -38.01 -14.32 -2.18
N VAL A 816 -38.95 -15.14 -1.75
CA VAL A 816 -39.22 -16.47 -2.32
C VAL A 816 -39.73 -16.33 -3.77
N ALA A 817 -40.62 -15.38 -4.05
CA ALA A 817 -41.12 -15.12 -5.39
C ALA A 817 -40.02 -14.65 -6.35
N LEU A 818 -39.11 -13.81 -5.85
CA LEU A 818 -37.96 -13.31 -6.61
C LEU A 818 -36.91 -14.40 -6.88
N ARG A 819 -36.64 -15.26 -5.91
CA ARG A 819 -35.79 -16.42 -6.08
C ARG A 819 -36.34 -17.38 -7.15
N THR A 820 -37.62 -17.66 -7.08
CA THR A 820 -38.31 -18.50 -8.07
C THR A 820 -38.31 -17.85 -9.48
N GLY A 821 -38.40 -16.53 -9.56
CA GLY A 821 -38.29 -15.77 -10.81
C GLY A 821 -36.87 -15.82 -11.39
N ALA A 822 -35.85 -15.64 -10.55
CA ALA A 822 -34.42 -15.74 -10.93
C ALA A 822 -34.05 -17.16 -11.36
N GLU A 823 -34.53 -18.20 -10.65
CA GLU A 823 -34.33 -19.61 -11.01
C GLU A 823 -35.04 -19.96 -12.36
N ARG A 824 -36.22 -19.40 -12.62
CA ARG A 824 -36.89 -19.57 -13.94
C ARG A 824 -36.13 -18.87 -15.06
N LEU A 825 -35.56 -17.67 -14.82
CA LEU A 825 -34.69 -16.98 -15.79
C LEU A 825 -33.44 -17.79 -16.08
N ALA A 826 -32.84 -18.43 -15.07
CA ALA A 826 -31.68 -19.29 -15.22
C ALA A 826 -31.96 -20.59 -16.02
N LEU A 827 -33.19 -21.06 -16.00
CA LEU A 827 -33.62 -22.28 -16.73
C LEU A 827 -34.11 -21.98 -18.16
N GLN A 828 -34.43 -20.74 -18.50
CA GLN A 828 -34.74 -20.28 -19.86
C GLN A 828 -33.45 -19.82 -20.59
#